data_0a51c9ff64024d8d9784c15d13aa43c5
#
_entry.id   0a51c9ff64024d8d9784c15d13aa43c5
#
_cell.length_a   1.000
_cell.length_b   1.000
_cell.length_c   1.000
_cell.angle_alpha   90.00
_cell.angle_beta   90.00
_cell.angle_gamma   90.00
#
_symmetry.space_group_name_H-M   'P 1'
#
loop_
_entity.id
_entity.type
_entity.pdbx_description
1 polymer ?
#
loop_
_entity_poly.entity_id
_entity_poly.type
_entity_poly.pdbx_seq_one_letter_code
_entity_poly.pdbx_strand_id
1 'polypeptide(L)'
;VAGAEELSPTALASELSAAIVQARSDAREDPFGNPVLRVTLWLTRKMDRGEVTLADTAALIRQLGRAALADRAARVASYVGLEREEAEAYAALARRVGEEASASAQPFEAYGAALARVRFAAVFTAHPTFGMSRAVAHALAELVSNAGEAAVLRSADLSFRPDAAITLQDEFEQARFAVRNARDAIDRLNAAFLEEARARWPQRWRELSPRALQLASWVGCDTDGRTDIGWWDTLRYRLESKRGQFFRLLEKLPEAPAAAEVRALVEGALAAVERQLALCPPLNSKPEIAALQAFSLALVGEREAALPDSSKLVAALDKAIVLAEDEAIASALVLARAGVIAHGVSIALPHFRLNASQLHNAMRGVIPLDEDPAQPAQRRAFLAAANQALAKAQPTPVDFGALAVERASAARMMMMVAQIVKHVDGSRPVRFLIAETETGYTLLSALYLAKRFGIADLVEISPLFETSDALEQGPRIIDEALRSPHWRDYLKRHGRLCVQFGYSDSGRYIGQVAATFWVERLRSRILELLQRYGLTDIELVIFDTHGESAGRGAHPDSLKDRLAYLDPEWPRRAFAKAGVKVTRETSFQGSDGYLLFGTSGLAGATVARIAEAMFADATAGDDDPIYAEPDFATEFFQTVREEMTHLVDDPGYAALIGTFGPSLLDKTGSRPAARQSDAGGPTVIRHPRELRAIPNNAILQQLGWLANSVHGIGQAAGRAPELFASMRESSERFGRAYRLAAHAMANSDLDVLRAYLDTLDAGSWFDRARRTEREGRRDELLAVAEALARLDLAPALRRLFWRFASDRLKLKEAAGEPPAMPVRLVALHTLRLSLLHRIWLSATHIPDFRPHAGVTRELLLERILRLDMNGALVMLGEIFPLNPDAALGLDFGEPPGPREGGAYAALHRDVIEPMRQCFALLREISGAIQHEIGAFG
;
A
#
# COMPACT_ATOMS: atom_id res chain seq x y z
N VAL A 1 -44.51 -13.59 -25.67
CA VAL A 1 -43.35 -13.60 -24.78
C VAL A 1 -43.34 -14.98 -24.15
N ALA A 2 -42.67 -15.95 -24.78
CA ALA A 2 -42.37 -17.25 -24.19
C ALA A 2 -41.30 -17.02 -23.11
N GLY A 3 -41.50 -17.61 -21.91
CA GLY A 3 -40.56 -17.52 -20.80
C GLY A 3 -39.19 -18.00 -21.21
N ALA A 4 -38.22 -17.11 -21.18
CA ALA A 4 -36.83 -17.49 -21.21
C ALA A 4 -36.57 -18.31 -19.94
N GLU A 5 -36.19 -19.57 -20.05
CA GLU A 5 -35.64 -20.33 -18.93
C GLU A 5 -34.43 -19.54 -18.41
N GLU A 6 -34.47 -19.16 -17.14
CA GLU A 6 -33.32 -18.50 -16.47
C GLU A 6 -32.09 -19.44 -16.60
N LEU A 7 -31.11 -19.01 -17.38
CA LEU A 7 -29.85 -19.74 -17.49
C LEU A 7 -29.17 -19.82 -16.12
N SER A 8 -28.95 -21.03 -15.63
CA SER A 8 -28.17 -21.20 -14.38
C SER A 8 -26.81 -20.54 -14.53
N PRO A 9 -26.36 -19.73 -13.56
CA PRO A 9 -25.04 -19.09 -13.59
C PRO A 9 -23.90 -20.07 -13.85
N THR A 10 -24.02 -21.29 -13.36
CA THR A 10 -23.05 -22.38 -13.58
C THR A 10 -23.00 -22.84 -15.04
N ALA A 11 -24.15 -22.92 -15.73
CA ALA A 11 -24.22 -23.26 -17.14
C ALA A 11 -23.57 -22.17 -18.00
N LEU A 12 -23.86 -20.90 -17.73
CA LEU A 12 -23.26 -19.77 -18.43
C LEU A 12 -21.72 -19.68 -18.19
N ALA A 13 -21.25 -19.96 -16.96
CA ALA A 13 -19.83 -20.02 -16.64
C ALA A 13 -19.11 -21.12 -17.45
N SER A 14 -19.74 -22.30 -17.56
CA SER A 14 -19.18 -23.42 -18.32
C SER A 14 -19.15 -23.11 -19.82
N GLU A 15 -20.22 -22.52 -20.37
CA GLU A 15 -20.29 -22.12 -21.78
C GLU A 15 -19.24 -21.05 -22.12
N LEU A 16 -19.10 -20.02 -21.25
CA LEU A 16 -18.10 -18.97 -21.42
C LEU A 16 -16.67 -19.54 -21.36
N SER A 17 -16.40 -20.44 -20.42
CA SER A 17 -15.11 -21.10 -20.28
C SER A 17 -14.75 -21.95 -21.50
N ALA A 18 -15.71 -22.71 -22.00
CA ALA A 18 -15.53 -23.50 -23.21
C ALA A 18 -15.27 -22.61 -24.44
N ALA A 19 -16.00 -21.52 -24.59
CA ALA A 19 -15.81 -20.53 -25.66
C ALA A 19 -14.42 -19.90 -25.63
N ILE A 20 -13.88 -19.57 -24.43
CA ILE A 20 -12.54 -19.02 -24.26
C ILE A 20 -11.48 -20.07 -24.66
N VAL A 21 -11.60 -21.30 -24.19
CA VAL A 21 -10.65 -22.38 -24.51
C VAL A 21 -10.65 -22.64 -26.02
N GLN A 22 -11.82 -22.72 -26.64
CA GLN A 22 -11.93 -22.91 -28.08
C GLN A 22 -11.34 -21.74 -28.87
N ALA A 23 -11.66 -20.49 -28.49
CA ALA A 23 -11.12 -19.32 -29.17
C ALA A 23 -9.59 -19.20 -29.07
N ARG A 24 -9.02 -19.58 -27.92
CA ARG A 24 -7.55 -19.67 -27.77
C ARG A 24 -6.92 -20.78 -28.61
N SER A 25 -7.62 -21.91 -28.79
CA SER A 25 -7.16 -22.97 -29.69
C SER A 25 -7.17 -22.50 -31.14
N ASP A 26 -8.29 -21.90 -31.59
CA ASP A 26 -8.44 -21.37 -32.95
C ASP A 26 -7.40 -20.31 -33.30
N ALA A 27 -7.02 -19.46 -32.32
CA ALA A 27 -6.04 -18.39 -32.51
C ALA A 27 -4.63 -18.92 -32.82
N ARG A 28 -4.33 -20.19 -32.54
CA ARG A 28 -3.05 -20.80 -32.92
C ARG A 28 -2.98 -21.03 -34.44
N GLU A 29 -4.13 -21.26 -35.07
CA GLU A 29 -4.26 -21.46 -36.52
C GLU A 29 -4.59 -20.14 -37.24
N ASP A 30 -5.27 -19.21 -36.58
CA ASP A 30 -5.57 -17.85 -37.07
C ASP A 30 -4.91 -16.79 -36.19
N PRO A 31 -3.63 -16.45 -36.41
CA PRO A 31 -2.89 -15.51 -35.58
C PRO A 31 -3.34 -14.05 -35.73
N PHE A 32 -4.19 -13.74 -36.71
CA PHE A 32 -4.75 -12.40 -36.90
C PHE A 32 -5.99 -12.15 -36.04
N GLY A 33 -6.65 -13.20 -35.57
CA GLY A 33 -7.80 -13.13 -34.67
C GLY A 33 -7.39 -12.85 -33.21
N ASN A 34 -8.18 -12.02 -32.50
CA ASN A 34 -8.04 -11.87 -31.05
C ASN A 34 -9.05 -12.80 -30.35
N PRO A 35 -8.61 -13.84 -29.60
CA PRO A 35 -9.52 -14.79 -28.98
C PRO A 35 -10.44 -14.17 -27.94
N VAL A 36 -9.94 -13.21 -27.15
CA VAL A 36 -10.71 -12.52 -26.10
C VAL A 36 -11.79 -11.65 -26.72
N LEU A 37 -11.44 -10.85 -27.73
CA LEU A 37 -12.42 -10.00 -28.42
C LEU A 37 -13.48 -10.85 -29.17
N ARG A 38 -13.10 -12.00 -29.74
CA ARG A 38 -14.04 -12.93 -30.38
C ARG A 38 -15.12 -13.40 -29.39
N VAL A 39 -14.71 -13.83 -28.19
CA VAL A 39 -15.64 -14.27 -27.14
C VAL A 39 -16.43 -13.08 -26.58
N THR A 40 -15.82 -11.92 -26.45
CA THR A 40 -16.51 -10.66 -26.06
C THR A 40 -17.66 -10.36 -27.04
N LEU A 41 -17.41 -10.43 -28.34
CA LEU A 41 -18.45 -10.18 -29.36
C LEU A 41 -19.53 -11.27 -29.38
N TRP A 42 -19.17 -12.51 -29.12
CA TRP A 42 -20.12 -13.58 -28.96
C TRP A 42 -21.07 -13.34 -27.77
N LEU A 43 -20.50 -12.98 -26.61
CA LEU A 43 -21.30 -12.68 -25.42
C LEU A 43 -22.18 -11.42 -25.60
N THR A 44 -21.63 -10.37 -26.22
CA THR A 44 -22.37 -9.14 -26.53
C THR A 44 -23.60 -9.44 -27.41
N ARG A 45 -23.45 -10.34 -28.42
CA ARG A 45 -24.57 -10.75 -29.27
C ARG A 45 -25.66 -11.51 -28.49
N LYS A 46 -25.26 -12.36 -27.53
CA LYS A 46 -26.23 -13.05 -26.64
C LYS A 46 -27.00 -12.03 -25.78
N MET A 47 -26.32 -11.02 -25.25
CA MET A 47 -26.96 -9.93 -24.50
C MET A 47 -27.91 -9.12 -25.39
N ASP A 48 -27.53 -8.80 -26.63
CA ASP A 48 -28.35 -8.04 -27.58
C ASP A 48 -29.63 -8.81 -28.02
N ARG A 49 -29.60 -10.14 -27.98
CA ARG A 49 -30.75 -11.01 -28.28
C ARG A 49 -31.64 -11.31 -27.07
N GLY A 50 -31.20 -10.86 -25.89
CA GLY A 50 -31.87 -11.16 -24.62
C GLY A 50 -31.68 -12.60 -24.13
N GLU A 51 -30.74 -13.36 -24.74
CA GLU A 51 -30.35 -14.72 -24.29
C GLU A 51 -29.58 -14.67 -22.96
N VAL A 52 -28.91 -13.55 -22.67
CA VAL A 52 -28.20 -13.27 -21.41
C VAL A 52 -28.63 -11.89 -20.94
N THR A 53 -29.24 -11.82 -19.76
CA THR A 53 -29.70 -10.58 -19.14
C THR A 53 -28.58 -9.93 -18.27
N LEU A 54 -28.79 -8.70 -17.83
CA LEU A 54 -27.91 -8.07 -16.84
C LEU A 54 -27.97 -8.79 -15.48
N ALA A 55 -29.12 -9.40 -15.13
CA ALA A 55 -29.27 -10.19 -13.92
C ALA A 55 -28.41 -11.48 -13.98
N ASP A 56 -28.43 -12.20 -15.11
CA ASP A 56 -27.58 -13.38 -15.34
C ASP A 56 -26.08 -13.00 -15.29
N THR A 57 -25.74 -11.87 -15.91
CA THR A 57 -24.38 -11.33 -15.88
C THR A 57 -23.93 -11.02 -14.44
N ALA A 58 -24.79 -10.39 -13.64
CA ALA A 58 -24.51 -10.09 -12.24
C ALA A 58 -24.36 -11.37 -11.41
N ALA A 59 -25.19 -12.37 -11.64
CA ALA A 59 -25.11 -13.67 -10.96
C ALA A 59 -23.80 -14.39 -11.32
N LEU A 60 -23.38 -14.36 -12.58
CA LEU A 60 -22.12 -14.94 -13.05
C LEU A 60 -20.91 -14.22 -12.42
N ILE A 61 -20.89 -12.88 -12.38
CA ILE A 61 -19.82 -12.10 -11.74
C ILE A 61 -19.71 -12.47 -10.26
N ARG A 62 -20.83 -12.59 -9.54
CA ARG A 62 -20.82 -13.03 -8.14
C ARG A 62 -20.27 -14.44 -7.97
N GLN A 63 -20.63 -15.38 -8.85
CA GLN A 63 -20.10 -16.74 -8.81
C GLN A 63 -18.59 -16.78 -9.03
N LEU A 64 -18.09 -16.11 -10.07
CA LEU A 64 -16.65 -16.06 -10.38
C LEU A 64 -15.86 -15.36 -9.26
N GLY A 65 -16.39 -14.26 -8.73
CA GLY A 65 -15.76 -13.53 -7.64
C GLY A 65 -15.70 -14.32 -6.34
N ARG A 66 -16.76 -15.08 -6.00
CA ARG A 66 -16.75 -15.99 -4.83
C ARG A 66 -15.72 -17.12 -4.98
N ALA A 67 -15.60 -17.70 -6.17
CA ALA A 67 -14.56 -18.69 -6.45
C ALA A 67 -13.16 -18.11 -6.32
N ALA A 68 -12.93 -16.90 -6.85
CA ALA A 68 -11.66 -16.18 -6.71
C ALA A 68 -11.33 -15.88 -5.23
N LEU A 69 -12.34 -15.51 -4.43
CA LEU A 69 -12.17 -15.24 -2.99
C LEU A 69 -11.80 -16.51 -2.21
N ALA A 70 -12.42 -17.65 -2.54
CA ALA A 70 -12.11 -18.94 -1.92
C ALA A 70 -10.68 -19.39 -2.22
N ASP A 71 -10.26 -19.30 -3.50
CA ASP A 71 -8.89 -19.63 -3.89
C ASP A 71 -7.86 -18.67 -3.26
N ARG A 72 -8.23 -17.39 -3.12
CA ARG A 72 -7.40 -16.40 -2.40
C ARG A 72 -7.23 -16.77 -0.94
N ALA A 73 -8.28 -17.24 -0.27
CA ALA A 73 -8.19 -17.69 1.12
C ALA A 73 -7.17 -18.84 1.28
N ALA A 74 -7.22 -19.83 0.40
CA ALA A 74 -6.26 -20.94 0.39
C ALA A 74 -4.83 -20.46 0.15
N ARG A 75 -4.62 -19.53 -0.80
CA ARG A 75 -3.31 -18.92 -1.06
C ARG A 75 -2.78 -18.14 0.16
N VAL A 76 -3.62 -17.37 0.84
CA VAL A 76 -3.21 -16.62 2.04
C VAL A 76 -2.85 -17.57 3.18
N ALA A 77 -3.60 -18.66 3.41
CA ALA A 77 -3.29 -19.67 4.41
C ALA A 77 -1.90 -20.31 4.17
N SER A 78 -1.62 -20.72 2.93
CA SER A 78 -0.32 -21.25 2.54
C SER A 78 0.80 -20.20 2.64
N TYR A 79 0.52 -18.96 2.25
CA TYR A 79 1.47 -17.86 2.26
C TYR A 79 2.06 -17.58 3.65
N VAL A 80 1.23 -17.65 4.70
CA VAL A 80 1.68 -17.48 6.10
C VAL A 80 2.03 -18.80 6.79
N GLY A 81 1.84 -19.95 6.11
CA GLY A 81 2.06 -21.29 6.69
C GLY A 81 1.12 -21.55 7.86
N LEU A 82 -0.18 -21.31 7.68
CA LEU A 82 -1.20 -21.42 8.74
C LEU A 82 -1.42 -22.86 9.21
N GLU A 83 -1.01 -23.87 8.42
CA GLU A 83 -1.07 -25.30 8.76
C GLU A 83 -0.15 -25.70 9.93
N ARG A 84 0.83 -24.86 10.27
CA ARG A 84 1.74 -25.10 11.40
C ARG A 84 1.18 -24.48 12.65
N GLU A 85 1.07 -25.27 13.72
CA GLU A 85 0.59 -24.76 14.99
C GLU A 85 1.49 -23.65 15.53
N GLU A 86 0.90 -22.51 15.82
CA GLU A 86 1.58 -21.31 16.31
C GLU A 86 2.40 -21.58 17.56
N ALA A 87 1.81 -22.29 18.55
CA ALA A 87 2.46 -22.59 19.81
C ALA A 87 3.72 -23.44 19.63
N GLU A 88 3.67 -24.43 18.72
CA GLU A 88 4.84 -25.26 18.40
C GLU A 88 5.95 -24.45 17.73
N ALA A 89 5.60 -23.58 16.78
CA ALA A 89 6.55 -22.71 16.10
C ALA A 89 7.27 -21.77 17.09
N TYR A 90 6.52 -21.16 18.02
CA TYR A 90 7.08 -20.27 19.03
C TYR A 90 7.97 -21.04 20.02
N ALA A 91 7.54 -22.20 20.50
CA ALA A 91 8.33 -23.02 21.40
C ALA A 91 9.63 -23.55 20.75
N ALA A 92 9.56 -23.97 19.48
CA ALA A 92 10.74 -24.40 18.73
C ALA A 92 11.75 -23.26 18.55
N LEU A 93 11.26 -22.04 18.23
CA LEU A 93 12.12 -20.86 18.13
C LEU A 93 12.75 -20.52 19.49
N ALA A 94 11.98 -20.53 20.57
CA ALA A 94 12.47 -20.22 21.91
C ALA A 94 13.58 -21.20 22.35
N ARG A 95 13.37 -22.50 22.11
CA ARG A 95 14.39 -23.56 22.40
C ARG A 95 15.67 -23.30 21.62
N ARG A 96 15.58 -23.03 20.30
CA ARG A 96 16.74 -22.76 19.45
C ARG A 96 17.54 -21.57 19.98
N VAL A 97 16.88 -20.44 20.28
CA VAL A 97 17.55 -19.23 20.83
C VAL A 97 18.19 -19.55 22.21
N GLY A 98 17.54 -20.37 23.03
CA GLY A 98 18.08 -20.85 24.32
C GLY A 98 19.32 -21.74 24.15
N GLU A 99 19.34 -22.60 23.14
CA GLU A 99 20.47 -23.47 22.82
C GLU A 99 21.67 -22.64 22.29
N GLU A 100 21.42 -21.72 21.36
CA GLU A 100 22.43 -20.80 20.86
C GLU A 100 23.06 -19.97 22.00
N ALA A 101 22.25 -19.44 22.90
CA ALA A 101 22.72 -18.70 24.06
C ALA A 101 23.54 -19.54 25.03
N SER A 102 23.17 -20.84 25.19
CA SER A 102 23.86 -21.77 26.08
C SER A 102 25.29 -22.10 25.66
N ALA A 103 25.63 -21.86 24.40
CA ALA A 103 27.01 -21.96 23.89
C ALA A 103 27.91 -20.76 24.26
N SER A 104 27.33 -19.69 24.82
CA SER A 104 28.07 -18.48 25.25
C SER A 104 28.78 -18.67 26.60
N ALA A 105 29.83 -17.90 26.85
CA ALA A 105 30.47 -17.83 28.17
C ALA A 105 29.55 -17.28 29.27
N GLN A 106 28.53 -16.50 28.89
CA GLN A 106 27.52 -15.93 29.79
C GLN A 106 26.12 -16.22 29.20
N PRO A 107 25.58 -17.44 29.40
CA PRO A 107 24.38 -17.88 28.69
C PRO A 107 23.13 -17.03 28.96
N PHE A 108 22.88 -16.63 30.19
CA PHE A 108 21.72 -15.82 30.54
C PHE A 108 21.81 -14.41 29.94
N GLU A 109 22.97 -13.78 30.00
CA GLU A 109 23.23 -12.45 29.44
C GLU A 109 23.10 -12.49 27.92
N ALA A 110 23.61 -13.54 27.27
CA ALA A 110 23.49 -13.74 25.82
C ALA A 110 22.01 -13.91 25.41
N TYR A 111 21.26 -14.71 26.15
CA TYR A 111 19.82 -14.87 25.92
C TYR A 111 19.05 -13.56 26.11
N GLY A 112 19.28 -12.87 27.23
CA GLY A 112 18.70 -11.58 27.53
C GLY A 112 18.98 -10.54 26.45
N ALA A 113 20.24 -10.46 25.99
CA ALA A 113 20.64 -9.56 24.90
C ALA A 113 19.95 -9.91 23.57
N ALA A 114 19.81 -11.20 23.24
CA ALA A 114 19.13 -11.65 22.03
C ALA A 114 17.66 -11.23 22.01
N LEU A 115 16.96 -11.32 23.15
CA LEU A 115 15.56 -10.94 23.30
C LEU A 115 15.36 -9.43 23.41
N ALA A 116 16.27 -8.72 24.05
CA ALA A 116 16.19 -7.27 24.24
C ALA A 116 16.53 -6.48 22.97
N ARG A 117 17.24 -7.08 22.00
CA ARG A 117 17.58 -6.45 20.73
C ARG A 117 16.34 -6.37 19.84
N VAL A 118 15.97 -5.16 19.41
CA VAL A 118 14.96 -4.98 18.36
C VAL A 118 15.55 -5.48 17.04
N ARG A 119 14.85 -6.40 16.38
CA ARG A 119 15.24 -6.98 15.09
C ARG A 119 14.33 -6.57 13.96
N PHE A 120 13.04 -6.35 14.29
CA PHE A 120 12.01 -6.07 13.30
C PHE A 120 10.92 -5.15 13.86
N ALA A 121 10.40 -4.27 13.01
CA ALA A 121 9.15 -3.57 13.28
C ALA A 121 8.17 -3.75 12.11
N ALA A 122 6.97 -4.24 12.43
CA ALA A 122 5.86 -4.22 11.48
C ALA A 122 5.23 -2.83 11.47
N VAL A 123 5.25 -2.15 10.33
CA VAL A 123 4.74 -0.79 10.18
C VAL A 123 3.38 -0.82 9.47
N PHE A 124 2.32 -0.51 10.21
CA PHE A 124 0.95 -0.45 9.67
C PHE A 124 0.74 0.90 8.98
N THR A 125 0.52 0.84 7.68
CA THR A 125 0.45 2.03 6.83
C THR A 125 -0.91 2.13 6.13
N ALA A 126 -1.44 3.35 6.00
CA ALA A 126 -2.61 3.64 5.19
C ALA A 126 -2.17 4.28 3.87
N HIS A 127 -2.41 3.56 2.81
CA HIS A 127 -2.27 4.00 1.43
C HIS A 127 -3.63 3.87 0.73
N PRO A 128 -3.82 4.36 -0.49
CA PRO A 128 -5.04 4.09 -1.25
C PRO A 128 -5.06 2.63 -1.74
N THR A 129 -5.12 1.69 -0.80
CA THR A 129 -5.05 0.23 -0.99
C THR A 129 -6.24 -0.50 -0.44
N PHE A 130 -7.22 0.21 0.13
CA PHE A 130 -8.45 -0.39 0.65
C PHE A 130 -9.37 -0.82 -0.49
N GLY A 131 -8.89 -1.78 -1.28
CA GLY A 131 -9.59 -2.33 -2.45
C GLY A 131 -10.65 -3.37 -2.12
N MET A 132 -10.82 -3.73 -0.85
CA MET A 132 -11.88 -4.58 -0.32
C MET A 132 -12.75 -3.80 0.65
N SER A 133 -14.07 -4.07 0.67
CA SER A 133 -14.92 -3.60 1.77
C SER A 133 -14.53 -4.28 3.09
N ARG A 134 -14.85 -3.66 4.22
CA ARG A 134 -14.64 -4.26 5.53
C ARG A 134 -15.30 -5.63 5.66
N ALA A 135 -16.50 -5.78 5.09
CA ALA A 135 -17.24 -7.04 5.10
C ALA A 135 -16.49 -8.15 4.35
N VAL A 136 -15.96 -7.85 3.15
CA VAL A 136 -15.16 -8.81 2.38
C VAL A 136 -13.85 -9.14 3.06
N ALA A 137 -13.15 -8.13 3.62
CA ALA A 137 -11.89 -8.35 4.34
C ALA A 137 -12.08 -9.25 5.56
N HIS A 138 -13.15 -9.02 6.34
CA HIS A 138 -13.51 -9.87 7.48
C HIS A 138 -13.88 -11.29 7.04
N ALA A 139 -14.77 -11.42 6.05
CA ALA A 139 -15.16 -12.72 5.52
C ALA A 139 -13.95 -13.53 4.98
N LEU A 140 -13.01 -12.85 4.32
CA LEU A 140 -11.78 -13.48 3.84
C LEU A 140 -10.88 -13.94 4.99
N ALA A 141 -10.69 -13.12 6.02
CA ALA A 141 -9.88 -13.47 7.19
C ALA A 141 -10.46 -14.68 7.95
N GLU A 142 -11.79 -14.72 8.13
CA GLU A 142 -12.48 -15.85 8.72
C GLU A 142 -12.38 -17.11 7.85
N LEU A 143 -12.54 -16.99 6.54
CA LEU A 143 -12.41 -18.10 5.60
C LEU A 143 -11.00 -18.71 5.60
N VAL A 144 -9.96 -17.87 5.72
CA VAL A 144 -8.56 -18.31 5.85
C VAL A 144 -8.36 -19.09 7.15
N SER A 145 -8.92 -18.59 8.26
CA SER A 145 -8.72 -19.18 9.60
C SER A 145 -9.54 -20.45 9.82
N ASN A 146 -10.72 -20.57 9.19
CA ASN A 146 -11.70 -21.63 9.39
C ASN A 146 -11.96 -22.40 8.08
N ALA A 147 -10.96 -23.05 7.50
CA ALA A 147 -10.96 -23.67 6.16
C ALA A 147 -12.11 -24.66 5.84
N GLY A 148 -13.12 -24.84 6.72
CA GLY A 148 -14.27 -25.73 6.54
C GLY A 148 -15.63 -25.02 6.39
N GLU A 149 -15.76 -23.73 6.70
CA GLU A 149 -17.07 -23.09 6.72
C GLU A 149 -17.32 -22.17 5.48
N ALA A 150 -17.66 -22.81 4.36
CA ALA A 150 -18.28 -22.16 3.21
C ALA A 150 -19.61 -21.43 3.55
N ALA A 151 -20.06 -21.46 4.79
CA ALA A 151 -21.25 -20.75 5.28
C ALA A 151 -21.09 -19.23 5.19
N VAL A 152 -19.89 -18.69 5.44
CA VAL A 152 -19.62 -17.24 5.37
C VAL A 152 -19.77 -16.71 3.94
N LEU A 153 -19.37 -17.49 2.93
CA LEU A 153 -19.56 -17.11 1.52
C LEU A 153 -21.02 -17.27 1.03
N ARG A 154 -21.83 -18.10 1.70
CA ARG A 154 -23.22 -18.36 1.32
C ARG A 154 -24.20 -17.36 1.92
N SER A 155 -23.85 -16.72 3.03
CA SER A 155 -24.79 -15.91 3.81
C SER A 155 -24.87 -14.43 3.41
N ALA A 156 -23.97 -13.92 2.57
CA ALA A 156 -23.93 -12.50 2.28
C ALA A 156 -23.98 -12.20 0.78
N ASP A 157 -24.86 -11.24 0.40
CA ASP A 157 -24.73 -10.47 -0.83
C ASP A 157 -23.48 -9.57 -0.75
N LEU A 158 -22.29 -10.21 -0.79
CA LEU A 158 -21.01 -9.50 -0.72
C LEU A 158 -20.75 -8.79 -2.05
N SER A 159 -20.72 -7.46 -2.01
CA SER A 159 -20.15 -6.67 -3.10
C SER A 159 -18.62 -6.77 -3.05
N PHE A 160 -17.98 -7.00 -4.19
CA PHE A 160 -16.51 -7.03 -4.30
C PHE A 160 -15.91 -5.62 -4.40
N ARG A 161 -16.73 -4.59 -4.46
CA ARG A 161 -16.28 -3.20 -4.44
C ARG A 161 -15.82 -2.79 -3.04
N PRO A 162 -14.88 -1.84 -2.95
CA PRO A 162 -14.53 -1.24 -1.66
C PRO A 162 -15.70 -0.46 -1.06
N ASP A 163 -15.60 -0.09 0.21
CA ASP A 163 -16.57 0.79 0.86
C ASP A 163 -16.62 2.15 0.16
N ALA A 164 -17.82 2.71 -0.03
CA ALA A 164 -18.05 3.87 -0.88
C ALA A 164 -17.34 5.17 -0.40
N ALA A 165 -17.18 5.32 0.92
CA ALA A 165 -16.55 6.48 1.52
C ALA A 165 -15.57 6.04 2.62
N ILE A 166 -14.30 5.93 2.26
CA ILE A 166 -13.23 5.60 3.22
C ILE A 166 -12.65 6.91 3.75
N THR A 167 -12.79 7.14 5.05
CA THR A 167 -12.24 8.27 5.77
C THR A 167 -10.92 7.91 6.45
N LEU A 168 -10.17 8.90 6.91
CA LEU A 168 -8.97 8.67 7.73
C LEU A 168 -9.30 7.95 9.04
N GLN A 169 -10.48 8.17 9.61
CA GLN A 169 -10.97 7.45 10.78
C GLN A 169 -11.16 5.96 10.49
N ASP A 170 -11.71 5.62 9.31
CA ASP A 170 -11.86 4.24 8.88
C ASP A 170 -10.50 3.53 8.73
N GLU A 171 -9.52 4.23 8.14
CA GLU A 171 -8.15 3.72 8.01
C GLU A 171 -7.51 3.47 9.39
N PHE A 172 -7.71 4.40 10.33
CA PHE A 172 -7.19 4.28 11.70
C PHE A 172 -7.83 3.12 12.48
N GLU A 173 -9.14 2.95 12.38
CA GLU A 173 -9.86 1.86 13.06
C GLU A 173 -9.43 0.48 12.56
N GLN A 174 -9.29 0.33 11.23
CA GLN A 174 -8.80 -0.92 10.64
C GLN A 174 -7.35 -1.20 11.04
N ALA A 175 -6.48 -0.18 11.02
CA ALA A 175 -5.10 -0.31 11.50
C ALA A 175 -5.05 -0.71 12.98
N ARG A 176 -5.85 -0.07 13.84
CA ARG A 176 -5.92 -0.38 15.26
C ARG A 176 -6.34 -1.83 15.54
N PHE A 177 -7.29 -2.35 14.77
CA PHE A 177 -7.72 -3.75 14.87
C PHE A 177 -6.57 -4.71 14.54
N ALA A 178 -5.89 -4.52 13.40
CA ALA A 178 -4.74 -5.33 12.98
C ALA A 178 -3.57 -5.23 13.98
N VAL A 179 -3.27 -4.01 14.47
CA VAL A 179 -2.23 -3.78 15.49
C VAL A 179 -2.55 -4.53 16.79
N ARG A 180 -3.82 -4.57 17.23
CA ARG A 180 -4.21 -5.32 18.43
C ARG A 180 -3.91 -6.81 18.30
N ASN A 181 -4.32 -7.42 17.19
CA ASN A 181 -4.05 -8.83 16.92
C ASN A 181 -2.54 -9.12 16.83
N ALA A 182 -1.78 -8.25 16.17
CA ALA A 182 -0.33 -8.36 16.09
C ALA A 182 0.34 -8.26 17.49
N ARG A 183 -0.14 -7.35 18.36
CA ARG A 183 0.34 -7.23 19.75
C ARG A 183 0.07 -8.49 20.56
N ASP A 184 -1.12 -9.08 20.41
CA ASP A 184 -1.47 -10.33 21.09
C ASP A 184 -0.59 -11.49 20.63
N ALA A 185 -0.29 -11.59 19.34
CA ALA A 185 0.62 -12.59 18.78
C ALA A 185 2.08 -12.41 19.28
N ILE A 186 2.57 -11.16 19.36
CA ILE A 186 3.90 -10.85 19.92
C ILE A 186 3.96 -11.21 21.41
N ASP A 187 2.90 -10.98 22.18
CA ASP A 187 2.89 -11.37 23.59
C ASP A 187 2.94 -12.89 23.76
N ARG A 188 2.24 -13.67 22.91
CA ARG A 188 2.33 -15.14 22.93
C ARG A 188 3.73 -15.63 22.55
N LEU A 189 4.38 -15.02 21.56
CA LEU A 189 5.79 -15.30 21.26
C LEU A 189 6.70 -14.98 22.44
N ASN A 190 6.55 -13.81 23.07
CA ASN A 190 7.33 -13.41 24.23
C ASN A 190 7.08 -14.33 25.43
N ALA A 191 5.85 -14.83 25.62
CA ALA A 191 5.54 -15.82 26.63
C ALA A 191 6.33 -17.13 26.41
N ALA A 192 6.42 -17.63 25.19
CA ALA A 192 7.23 -18.81 24.87
C ALA A 192 8.72 -18.60 25.17
N PHE A 193 9.28 -17.42 24.90
CA PHE A 193 10.64 -17.09 25.31
C PHE A 193 10.82 -17.06 26.84
N LEU A 194 9.86 -16.52 27.58
CA LEU A 194 9.92 -16.50 29.06
C LEU A 194 9.77 -17.89 29.65
N GLU A 195 8.97 -18.75 29.04
CA GLU A 195 8.80 -20.15 29.48
C GLU A 195 10.10 -20.94 29.30
N GLU A 196 10.78 -20.81 28.15
CA GLU A 196 12.11 -21.38 27.93
C GLU A 196 13.14 -20.85 28.94
N ALA A 197 13.11 -19.54 29.21
CA ALA A 197 14.00 -18.91 30.19
C ALA A 197 13.75 -19.40 31.59
N ARG A 198 12.49 -19.61 31.98
CA ARG A 198 12.10 -20.16 33.29
C ARG A 198 12.63 -21.59 33.50
N ALA A 199 12.56 -22.42 32.45
CA ALA A 199 13.09 -23.77 32.47
C ALA A 199 14.62 -23.81 32.66
N ARG A 200 15.35 -22.88 31.99
CA ARG A 200 16.83 -22.83 32.01
C ARG A 200 17.40 -22.02 33.17
N TRP A 201 16.76 -20.89 33.52
CA TRP A 201 17.24 -19.96 34.56
C TRP A 201 16.11 -19.55 35.52
N PRO A 202 15.60 -20.48 36.35
CA PRO A 202 14.41 -20.27 37.18
C PRO A 202 14.52 -19.12 38.17
N GLN A 203 15.76 -18.73 38.57
CA GLN A 203 15.98 -17.62 39.49
C GLN A 203 16.03 -16.24 38.83
N ARG A 204 16.25 -16.19 37.52
CA ARG A 204 16.58 -14.92 36.81
C ARG A 204 15.63 -14.55 35.70
N TRP A 205 14.76 -15.43 35.21
CA TRP A 205 13.87 -15.17 34.07
C TRP A 205 13.03 -13.88 34.18
N ARG A 206 12.71 -13.47 35.45
CA ARG A 206 11.94 -12.24 35.72
C ARG A 206 12.69 -10.96 35.35
N GLU A 207 14.03 -11.00 35.19
CA GLU A 207 14.87 -9.88 34.75
C GLU A 207 14.70 -9.58 33.25
N LEU A 208 14.23 -10.54 32.46
CA LEU A 208 14.15 -10.42 31.00
C LEU A 208 13.07 -9.45 30.55
N SER A 209 13.35 -8.78 29.42
CA SER A 209 12.41 -7.86 28.73
C SER A 209 12.43 -8.13 27.23
N PRO A 210 11.75 -9.17 26.74
CA PRO A 210 11.69 -9.50 25.32
C PRO A 210 11.00 -8.39 24.53
N ARG A 211 11.69 -7.88 23.51
CA ARG A 211 11.22 -6.78 22.63
C ARG A 211 11.77 -6.87 21.22
N ALA A 212 12.12 -8.07 20.77
CA ALA A 212 12.73 -8.29 19.46
C ALA A 212 11.85 -7.85 18.30
N LEU A 213 10.53 -7.92 18.46
CA LEU A 213 9.55 -7.45 17.49
C LEU A 213 8.79 -6.23 18.04
N GLN A 214 8.62 -5.20 17.20
CA GLN A 214 7.89 -3.98 17.51
C GLN A 214 6.83 -3.69 16.46
N LEU A 215 5.89 -2.82 16.80
CA LEU A 215 4.86 -2.34 15.89
C LEU A 215 4.95 -0.82 15.77
N ALA A 216 4.74 -0.32 14.56
CA ALA A 216 4.65 1.11 14.28
C ALA A 216 3.47 1.41 13.35
N SER A 217 3.07 2.67 13.28
CA SER A 217 2.05 3.12 12.34
C SER A 217 2.25 4.59 11.98
N TRP A 218 1.94 4.95 10.73
CA TRP A 218 1.88 6.34 10.32
C TRP A 218 0.45 6.85 10.06
N VAL A 219 -0.57 6.02 10.32
CA VAL A 219 -1.97 6.43 10.13
C VAL A 219 -2.29 7.63 11.00
N GLY A 220 -2.77 8.72 10.38
CA GLY A 220 -2.99 10.00 11.06
C GLY A 220 -1.74 10.86 11.29
N CYS A 221 -0.55 10.37 10.90
CA CYS A 221 0.75 11.04 11.05
C CYS A 221 1.42 11.37 9.70
N ASP A 222 0.82 10.98 8.58
CA ASP A 222 1.34 11.19 7.24
C ASP A 222 0.71 12.44 6.61
N THR A 223 1.50 13.50 6.47
CA THR A 223 1.07 14.77 5.86
C THR A 223 1.71 15.04 4.49
N ASP A 224 2.39 14.04 3.90
CA ASP A 224 2.94 14.16 2.55
C ASP A 224 1.82 14.35 1.53
N GLY A 225 1.80 15.54 0.87
CA GLY A 225 0.76 15.91 -0.08
C GLY A 225 -0.66 15.99 0.51
N ARG A 226 -0.80 16.24 1.83
CA ARG A 226 -2.09 16.42 2.53
C ARG A 226 -2.16 17.77 3.24
N THR A 227 -3.30 18.45 3.09
CA THR A 227 -3.62 19.71 3.77
C THR A 227 -4.85 19.60 4.65
N ASP A 228 -5.52 18.44 4.63
CA ASP A 228 -6.77 18.14 5.31
C ASP A 228 -6.58 17.61 6.74
N ILE A 229 -5.35 17.30 7.16
CA ILE A 229 -5.05 16.85 8.53
C ILE A 229 -4.56 18.03 9.37
N GLY A 230 -5.36 18.42 10.35
CA GLY A 230 -4.97 19.40 11.37
C GLY A 230 -4.03 18.80 12.42
N TRP A 231 -3.24 19.63 13.10
CA TRP A 231 -2.39 19.16 14.20
C TRP A 231 -3.20 18.54 15.36
N TRP A 232 -4.45 18.97 15.58
CA TRP A 232 -5.37 18.40 16.58
C TRP A 232 -5.86 17.01 16.16
N ASP A 233 -6.04 16.74 14.85
CA ASP A 233 -6.39 15.40 14.34
C ASP A 233 -5.28 14.39 14.65
N THR A 234 -4.03 14.77 14.40
CA THR A 234 -2.87 13.92 14.72
C THR A 234 -2.76 13.68 16.23
N LEU A 235 -2.93 14.72 17.07
CA LEU A 235 -2.94 14.57 18.52
C LEU A 235 -4.08 13.65 18.99
N ARG A 236 -5.28 13.75 18.40
CA ARG A 236 -6.38 12.82 18.66
C ARG A 236 -5.97 11.37 18.40
N TYR A 237 -5.41 11.05 17.24
CA TYR A 237 -4.97 9.68 16.93
C TYR A 237 -3.86 9.19 17.86
N ARG A 238 -2.99 10.08 18.33
CA ARG A 238 -1.98 9.72 19.32
C ARG A 238 -2.61 9.43 20.70
N LEU A 239 -3.58 10.22 21.12
CA LEU A 239 -4.34 9.97 22.36
C LEU A 239 -5.17 8.68 22.25
N GLU A 240 -5.81 8.41 21.08
CA GLU A 240 -6.52 7.15 20.82
C GLU A 240 -5.59 5.93 20.87
N SER A 241 -4.37 6.05 20.34
CA SER A 241 -3.34 5.02 20.42
C SER A 241 -2.93 4.75 21.87
N LYS A 242 -2.80 5.79 22.67
CA LYS A 242 -2.49 5.72 24.08
C LYS A 242 -3.64 5.12 24.89
N ARG A 243 -4.87 5.55 24.63
CA ARG A 243 -6.08 4.96 25.21
C ARG A 243 -6.14 3.47 24.94
N GLY A 244 -5.86 3.06 23.70
CA GLY A 244 -5.81 1.66 23.30
C GLY A 244 -4.78 0.83 24.07
N GLN A 245 -3.61 1.40 24.37
CA GLN A 245 -2.58 0.75 25.19
C GLN A 245 -3.04 0.56 26.65
N PHE A 246 -3.68 1.57 27.24
CA PHE A 246 -4.15 1.47 28.61
C PHE A 246 -5.31 0.46 28.75
N PHE A 247 -6.26 0.45 27.84
CA PHE A 247 -7.28 -0.61 27.78
C PHE A 247 -6.66 -2.00 27.69
N ARG A 248 -5.69 -2.17 26.79
CA ARG A 248 -5.00 -3.46 26.66
C ARG A 248 -4.28 -3.88 27.92
N LEU A 249 -3.61 -2.96 28.61
CA LEU A 249 -2.94 -3.24 29.88
C LEU A 249 -3.94 -3.70 30.93
N LEU A 250 -5.09 -3.03 31.09
CA LEU A 250 -6.12 -3.42 32.04
C LEU A 250 -6.73 -4.78 31.75
N GLU A 251 -6.86 -5.16 30.46
CA GLU A 251 -7.30 -6.51 30.06
C GLU A 251 -6.27 -7.61 30.42
N LYS A 252 -4.97 -7.31 30.37
CA LYS A 252 -3.88 -8.29 30.52
C LYS A 252 -3.31 -8.34 31.94
N LEU A 253 -3.44 -7.27 32.72
CA LEU A 253 -2.95 -7.24 34.10
C LEU A 253 -3.80 -8.12 35.00
N PRO A 254 -3.20 -9.02 35.80
CA PRO A 254 -3.93 -9.91 36.67
C PRO A 254 -4.70 -9.13 37.76
N GLU A 255 -5.84 -9.68 38.21
CA GLU A 255 -6.57 -9.17 39.37
C GLU A 255 -5.97 -9.76 40.65
N ALA A 256 -4.80 -9.25 41.03
CA ALA A 256 -4.02 -9.73 42.17
C ALA A 256 -3.46 -8.57 43.00
N PRO A 257 -3.24 -8.73 44.30
CA PRO A 257 -2.69 -7.67 45.15
C PRO A 257 -1.37 -7.09 44.65
N ALA A 258 -0.49 -7.93 44.09
CA ALA A 258 0.77 -7.48 43.48
C ALA A 258 0.59 -6.51 42.34
N ALA A 259 -0.50 -6.57 41.54
CA ALA A 259 -0.79 -5.74 40.42
C ALA A 259 -1.65 -4.51 40.77
N ALA A 260 -2.15 -4.37 42.00
CA ALA A 260 -3.13 -3.35 42.38
C ALA A 260 -2.63 -1.91 42.14
N GLU A 261 -1.38 -1.59 42.50
CA GLU A 261 -0.77 -0.28 42.28
C GLU A 261 -0.67 0.05 40.77
N VAL A 262 -0.28 -0.95 39.95
CA VAL A 262 -0.18 -0.78 38.48
C VAL A 262 -1.55 -0.56 37.85
N ARG A 263 -2.56 -1.35 38.25
CA ARG A 263 -3.94 -1.19 37.77
C ARG A 263 -4.49 0.18 38.09
N ALA A 264 -4.37 0.64 39.33
CA ALA A 264 -4.83 1.96 39.76
C ALA A 264 -4.12 3.09 38.97
N LEU A 265 -2.81 2.95 38.72
CA LEU A 265 -2.04 3.91 37.91
C LEU A 265 -2.56 3.98 36.46
N VAL A 266 -2.83 2.82 35.83
CA VAL A 266 -3.34 2.74 34.46
C VAL A 266 -4.78 3.24 34.36
N GLU A 267 -5.65 2.92 35.33
CA GLU A 267 -7.03 3.41 35.40
C GLU A 267 -7.07 4.95 35.54
N GLY A 268 -6.23 5.52 36.40
CA GLY A 268 -6.10 6.98 36.54
C GLY A 268 -5.60 7.65 35.25
N ALA A 269 -4.63 7.02 34.59
CA ALA A 269 -4.10 7.53 33.32
C ALA A 269 -5.11 7.42 32.16
N LEU A 270 -5.88 6.33 32.12
CA LEU A 270 -6.96 6.16 31.15
C LEU A 270 -8.02 7.26 31.31
N ALA A 271 -8.49 7.49 32.54
CA ALA A 271 -9.46 8.54 32.81
C ALA A 271 -8.95 9.94 32.44
N ALA A 272 -7.66 10.23 32.65
CA ALA A 272 -7.04 11.49 32.23
C ALA A 272 -7.01 11.63 30.69
N VAL A 273 -6.66 10.57 29.96
CA VAL A 273 -6.67 10.56 28.49
C VAL A 273 -8.09 10.73 27.94
N GLU A 274 -9.09 10.14 28.57
CA GLU A 274 -10.50 10.30 28.17
C GLU A 274 -10.98 11.75 28.36
N ARG A 275 -10.57 12.43 29.45
CA ARG A 275 -10.85 13.86 29.61
C ARG A 275 -10.16 14.73 28.55
N GLN A 276 -8.92 14.40 28.16
CA GLN A 276 -8.22 15.07 27.06
C GLN A 276 -8.96 14.85 25.72
N LEU A 277 -9.38 13.63 25.43
CA LEU A 277 -10.12 13.29 24.19
C LEU A 277 -11.49 13.97 24.13
N ALA A 278 -12.19 14.11 25.25
CA ALA A 278 -13.49 14.76 25.32
C ALA A 278 -13.45 16.25 24.88
N LEU A 279 -12.33 16.92 25.09
CA LEU A 279 -12.11 18.33 24.70
C LEU A 279 -11.41 18.45 23.33
N CYS A 280 -10.99 17.36 22.72
CA CYS A 280 -10.37 17.39 21.40
C CYS A 280 -11.39 17.76 20.31
N PRO A 281 -11.10 18.73 19.42
CA PRO A 281 -11.99 19.11 18.34
C PRO A 281 -12.39 17.91 17.46
N PRO A 282 -13.59 17.88 16.86
CA PRO A 282 -14.02 16.81 15.95
C PRO A 282 -13.05 16.66 14.76
N LEU A 283 -12.92 15.42 14.25
CA LEU A 283 -12.09 15.14 13.07
C LEU A 283 -12.58 15.93 11.85
N ASN A 284 -11.65 16.33 11.00
CA ASN A 284 -11.93 17.07 9.76
C ASN A 284 -12.71 18.38 9.98
N SER A 285 -12.71 18.91 11.21
CA SER A 285 -13.35 20.20 11.54
C SER A 285 -12.41 21.37 11.28
N LYS A 286 -12.98 22.57 11.22
CA LYS A 286 -12.25 23.84 11.33
C LYS A 286 -12.57 24.44 12.72
N PRO A 287 -11.86 24.00 13.76
CA PRO A 287 -12.21 24.39 15.13
C PRO A 287 -11.98 25.87 15.36
N GLU A 288 -12.82 26.47 16.20
CA GLU A 288 -12.60 27.81 16.73
C GLU A 288 -11.39 27.80 17.66
N ILE A 289 -10.74 28.96 17.80
CA ILE A 289 -9.55 29.15 18.65
C ILE A 289 -9.83 28.75 20.09
N ALA A 290 -11.04 29.04 20.60
CA ALA A 290 -11.45 28.69 21.96
C ALA A 290 -11.48 27.15 22.18
N ALA A 291 -11.92 26.38 21.19
CA ALA A 291 -11.90 24.91 21.26
C ALA A 291 -10.46 24.35 21.26
N LEU A 292 -9.58 24.92 20.42
CA LEU A 292 -8.14 24.58 20.43
C LEU A 292 -7.48 24.93 21.76
N GLN A 293 -7.85 26.11 22.38
CA GLN A 293 -7.35 26.51 23.68
C GLN A 293 -7.80 25.55 24.79
N ALA A 294 -9.09 25.19 24.82
CA ALA A 294 -9.64 24.24 25.81
C ALA A 294 -8.94 22.87 25.70
N PHE A 295 -8.73 22.37 24.50
CA PHE A 295 -8.00 21.13 24.26
C PHE A 295 -6.53 21.20 24.71
N SER A 296 -5.86 22.31 24.41
CA SER A 296 -4.46 22.54 24.82
C SER A 296 -4.31 22.61 26.33
N LEU A 297 -5.24 23.29 27.00
CA LEU A 297 -5.27 23.36 28.47
C LEU A 297 -5.48 21.99 29.11
N ALA A 298 -6.33 21.15 28.51
CA ALA A 298 -6.51 19.76 28.98
C ALA A 298 -5.24 18.93 28.81
N LEU A 299 -4.53 19.06 27.67
CA LEU A 299 -3.26 18.36 27.46
C LEU A 299 -2.20 18.76 28.48
N VAL A 300 -2.12 20.04 28.81
CA VAL A 300 -1.16 20.57 29.80
C VAL A 300 -1.58 20.19 31.24
N GLY A 301 -2.84 20.40 31.60
CA GLY A 301 -3.33 20.17 32.95
C GLY A 301 -3.36 18.70 33.37
N GLU A 302 -3.75 17.82 32.45
CA GLU A 302 -3.82 16.36 32.72
C GLU A 302 -2.50 15.61 32.44
N ARG A 303 -1.45 16.31 32.01
CA ARG A 303 -0.19 15.72 31.54
C ARG A 303 0.36 14.64 32.47
N GLU A 304 0.54 14.97 33.76
CA GLU A 304 1.15 14.04 34.74
C GLU A 304 0.23 12.87 35.09
N ALA A 305 -1.07 13.12 35.17
CA ALA A 305 -2.06 12.06 35.40
C ALA A 305 -2.16 11.13 34.20
N ALA A 306 -2.06 11.67 32.98
CA ALA A 306 -2.08 10.89 31.71
C ALA A 306 -0.79 10.13 31.41
N LEU A 307 0.26 10.20 32.23
CA LEU A 307 1.58 9.58 32.05
C LEU A 307 2.23 10.01 30.71
N PRO A 308 2.99 11.10 30.67
CA PRO A 308 3.61 11.61 29.45
C PRO A 308 4.75 10.71 28.92
N ASP A 309 5.21 9.75 29.72
CA ASP A 309 6.17 8.72 29.37
C ASP A 309 5.93 7.43 30.17
N SER A 310 6.67 6.38 29.83
CA SER A 310 6.51 5.05 30.44
C SER A 310 7.26 4.83 31.74
N SER A 311 8.06 5.77 32.24
CA SER A 311 9.00 5.57 33.36
C SER A 311 8.30 5.17 34.67
N LYS A 312 7.25 5.92 35.05
CA LYS A 312 6.45 5.61 36.25
C LYS A 312 5.77 4.23 36.17
N LEU A 313 5.28 3.87 34.97
CA LEU A 313 4.60 2.60 34.73
C LEU A 313 5.57 1.42 34.79
N VAL A 314 6.76 1.56 34.18
CA VAL A 314 7.83 0.53 34.26
C VAL A 314 8.26 0.32 35.71
N ALA A 315 8.50 1.40 36.47
CA ALA A 315 8.88 1.32 37.88
C ALA A 315 7.81 0.62 38.76
N ALA A 316 6.53 0.89 38.51
CA ALA A 316 5.43 0.22 39.19
C ALA A 316 5.35 -1.28 38.83
N LEU A 317 5.56 -1.63 37.56
CA LEU A 317 5.63 -3.02 37.09
C LEU A 317 6.82 -3.77 37.69
N ASP A 318 8.00 -3.14 37.80
CA ASP A 318 9.18 -3.77 38.45
C ASP A 318 8.90 -4.12 39.91
N LYS A 319 8.27 -3.22 40.67
CA LYS A 319 7.83 -3.49 42.04
C LYS A 319 6.83 -4.66 42.10
N ALA A 320 5.83 -4.65 41.21
CA ALA A 320 4.79 -5.64 41.13
C ALA A 320 5.37 -7.06 40.84
N ILE A 321 6.36 -7.13 39.93
CA ILE A 321 7.05 -8.39 39.60
C ILE A 321 7.77 -8.99 40.81
N VAL A 322 8.39 -8.13 41.64
CA VAL A 322 9.08 -8.58 42.90
C VAL A 322 8.07 -9.07 43.91
N LEU A 323 6.89 -8.44 44.02
CA LEU A 323 5.83 -8.82 44.96
C LEU A 323 5.00 -10.02 44.50
N ALA A 324 5.10 -10.45 43.23
CA ALA A 324 4.34 -11.57 42.71
C ALA A 324 4.89 -12.91 43.21
N GLU A 325 4.15 -13.58 44.09
CA GLU A 325 4.48 -14.93 44.60
C GLU A 325 4.11 -16.00 43.55
N ASP A 326 2.97 -15.84 42.85
CA ASP A 326 2.52 -16.76 41.83
C ASP A 326 3.25 -16.52 40.50
N GLU A 327 3.70 -17.62 39.87
CA GLU A 327 4.49 -17.55 38.63
C GLU A 327 3.67 -17.08 37.43
N ALA A 328 2.37 -17.41 37.36
CA ALA A 328 1.52 -16.93 36.26
C ALA A 328 1.27 -15.43 36.37
N ILE A 329 1.08 -14.92 37.60
CA ILE A 329 1.00 -13.49 37.89
C ILE A 329 2.31 -12.78 37.50
N ALA A 330 3.46 -13.35 37.94
CA ALA A 330 4.76 -12.79 37.59
C ALA A 330 4.98 -12.75 36.05
N SER A 331 4.61 -13.83 35.35
CA SER A 331 4.71 -13.90 33.89
C SER A 331 3.88 -12.81 33.20
N ALA A 332 2.63 -12.62 33.59
CA ALA A 332 1.77 -11.58 33.06
C ALA A 332 2.34 -10.16 33.28
N LEU A 333 2.92 -9.91 34.47
CA LEU A 333 3.56 -8.63 34.79
C LEU A 333 4.85 -8.39 33.98
N VAL A 334 5.68 -9.43 33.76
CA VAL A 334 6.89 -9.35 32.94
C VAL A 334 6.53 -9.08 31.48
N LEU A 335 5.49 -9.74 30.93
CA LEU A 335 4.97 -9.47 29.60
C LEU A 335 4.45 -8.04 29.46
N ALA A 336 3.69 -7.55 30.43
CA ALA A 336 3.21 -6.16 30.46
C ALA A 336 4.38 -5.17 30.47
N ARG A 337 5.40 -5.39 31.30
CA ARG A 337 6.63 -4.60 31.35
C ARG A 337 7.35 -4.61 30.01
N ALA A 338 7.55 -5.77 29.40
CA ALA A 338 8.20 -5.92 28.10
C ALA A 338 7.46 -5.13 27.01
N GLY A 339 6.12 -5.21 27.00
CA GLY A 339 5.26 -4.47 26.07
C GLY A 339 5.36 -2.95 26.24
N VAL A 340 5.42 -2.45 27.49
CA VAL A 340 5.60 -1.01 27.82
C VAL A 340 7.00 -0.55 27.44
N ILE A 341 8.05 -1.32 27.71
CA ILE A 341 9.42 -0.99 27.30
C ILE A 341 9.55 -0.95 25.78
N ALA A 342 8.87 -1.85 25.07
CA ALA A 342 8.91 -1.91 23.60
C ALA A 342 8.20 -0.73 22.91
N HIS A 343 7.03 -0.29 23.40
CA HIS A 343 6.13 0.62 22.69
C HIS A 343 5.79 1.91 23.48
N GLY A 344 6.30 2.07 24.70
CA GLY A 344 5.93 3.21 25.56
C GLY A 344 4.48 3.12 26.05
N VAL A 345 3.83 4.26 26.17
CA VAL A 345 2.42 4.37 26.55
C VAL A 345 1.45 4.35 25.38
N SER A 346 1.89 3.92 24.21
CA SER A 346 1.11 3.81 22.97
C SER A 346 1.04 2.36 22.47
N ILE A 347 -0.03 2.00 21.74
CA ILE A 347 -0.20 0.64 21.21
C ILE A 347 0.78 0.34 20.07
N ALA A 348 1.23 1.37 19.34
CA ALA A 348 2.23 1.32 18.27
C ALA A 348 3.06 2.61 18.24
N LEU A 349 4.32 2.49 17.81
CA LEU A 349 5.23 3.63 17.65
C LEU A 349 4.77 4.55 16.51
N PRO A 350 4.89 5.88 16.61
CA PRO A 350 4.49 6.79 15.55
C PRO A 350 5.58 6.96 14.49
N HIS A 351 5.18 6.92 13.22
CA HIS A 351 5.99 7.35 12.08
C HIS A 351 5.35 8.60 11.47
N PHE A 352 6.04 9.73 11.50
CA PHE A 352 5.61 10.97 10.85
C PHE A 352 6.22 11.08 9.47
N ARG A 353 5.46 11.54 8.49
CA ARG A 353 5.95 11.70 7.12
C ARG A 353 5.60 13.05 6.53
N LEU A 354 6.58 13.68 5.89
CA LEU A 354 6.44 14.84 5.03
C LEU A 354 7.41 14.71 3.83
N ASN A 355 7.47 15.72 2.95
CA ASN A 355 8.38 15.70 1.82
C ASN A 355 9.50 16.77 1.90
N ALA A 356 10.52 16.61 1.05
CA ALA A 356 11.68 17.48 1.00
C ALA A 356 11.33 18.95 0.68
N SER A 357 10.32 19.18 -0.18
CA SER A 357 9.90 20.54 -0.55
C SER A 357 9.30 21.31 0.63
N GLN A 358 8.57 20.63 1.53
CA GLN A 358 8.03 21.22 2.76
C GLN A 358 9.16 21.65 3.71
N LEU A 359 10.23 20.85 3.82
CA LEU A 359 11.44 21.21 4.59
C LEU A 359 12.15 22.41 3.98
N HIS A 360 12.36 22.39 2.67
CA HIS A 360 12.99 23.49 1.96
C HIS A 360 12.20 24.80 2.17
N ASN A 361 10.87 24.76 2.05
CA ASN A 361 10.01 25.93 2.30
C ASN A 361 10.14 26.46 3.74
N ALA A 362 10.24 25.58 4.74
CA ALA A 362 10.44 26.01 6.13
C ALA A 362 11.83 26.63 6.37
N MET A 363 12.83 26.29 5.55
CA MET A 363 14.18 26.82 5.66
C MET A 363 14.39 28.15 4.94
N ARG A 364 13.48 28.62 4.06
CA ARG A 364 13.63 29.88 3.32
C ARG A 364 13.83 31.11 4.21
N GLY A 365 13.21 31.12 5.39
CA GLY A 365 13.43 32.18 6.38
C GLY A 365 14.77 32.12 7.15
N VAL A 366 15.51 31.02 6.99
CA VAL A 366 16.79 30.76 7.68
C VAL A 366 17.96 30.81 6.72
N ILE A 367 17.77 30.26 5.53
CA ILE A 367 18.76 30.17 4.44
C ILE A 367 18.27 31.03 3.30
N PRO A 368 18.90 32.20 3.04
CA PRO A 368 18.48 33.13 2.00
C PRO A 368 18.98 32.69 0.62
N LEU A 369 18.65 31.50 0.18
CA LEU A 369 18.93 30.95 -1.15
C LEU A 369 17.60 30.54 -1.77
N ASP A 370 17.28 31.09 -2.93
CA ASP A 370 15.99 30.89 -3.62
C ASP A 370 16.05 29.78 -4.69
N GLU A 371 17.24 29.29 -5.02
CA GLU A 371 17.44 28.28 -6.04
C GLU A 371 17.02 26.88 -5.52
N ASP A 372 16.92 25.92 -6.44
CA ASP A 372 16.65 24.54 -6.13
C ASP A 372 17.88 23.84 -5.52
N PRO A 373 17.82 23.32 -4.28
CA PRO A 373 18.91 22.62 -3.65
C PRO A 373 19.35 21.32 -4.34
N ALA A 374 18.51 20.77 -5.21
CA ALA A 374 18.84 19.58 -6.01
C ALA A 374 19.79 19.89 -7.18
N GLN A 375 19.85 21.13 -7.63
CA GLN A 375 20.76 21.52 -8.71
C GLN A 375 22.22 21.32 -8.32
N PRO A 376 23.03 20.62 -9.14
CA PRO A 376 24.43 20.31 -8.83
C PRO A 376 25.30 21.55 -8.49
N ALA A 377 25.05 22.68 -9.14
CA ALA A 377 25.76 23.94 -8.93
C ALA A 377 25.50 24.54 -7.53
N GLN A 378 24.31 24.32 -6.97
CA GLN A 378 23.86 24.96 -5.74
C GLN A 378 24.09 24.09 -4.48
N ARG A 379 24.25 22.78 -4.61
CA ARG A 379 24.35 21.82 -3.50
C ARG A 379 25.34 22.20 -2.42
N ARG A 380 26.55 22.65 -2.83
CA ARG A 380 27.61 23.04 -1.87
C ARG A 380 27.22 24.27 -1.04
N ALA A 381 26.56 25.24 -1.68
CA ALA A 381 26.10 26.45 -1.02
C ALA A 381 25.01 26.13 0.04
N PHE A 382 24.03 25.31 -0.34
CA PHE A 382 22.98 24.88 0.60
C PHE A 382 23.52 24.04 1.75
N LEU A 383 24.45 23.11 1.50
CA LEU A 383 25.09 22.32 2.56
C LEU A 383 25.92 23.20 3.51
N ALA A 384 26.66 24.18 3.00
CA ALA A 384 27.42 25.12 3.82
C ALA A 384 26.49 25.98 4.66
N ALA A 385 25.42 26.54 4.07
CA ALA A 385 24.43 27.36 4.77
C ALA A 385 23.69 26.56 5.85
N ALA A 386 23.31 25.30 5.58
CA ALA A 386 22.69 24.42 6.57
C ALA A 386 23.64 24.13 7.76
N ASN A 387 24.91 23.87 7.51
CA ASN A 387 25.90 23.67 8.57
C ASN A 387 26.09 24.95 9.42
N GLN A 388 26.12 26.12 8.80
CA GLN A 388 26.18 27.41 9.54
C GLN A 388 24.92 27.63 10.39
N ALA A 389 23.74 27.31 9.85
CA ALA A 389 22.47 27.38 10.59
C ALA A 389 22.49 26.43 11.79
N LEU A 390 22.94 25.19 11.60
CA LEU A 390 23.07 24.17 12.66
C LEU A 390 24.05 24.58 13.76
N ALA A 391 25.15 25.23 13.41
CA ALA A 391 26.14 25.74 14.39
C ALA A 391 25.54 26.85 15.29
N LYS A 392 24.60 27.64 14.76
CA LYS A 392 23.95 28.77 15.47
C LYS A 392 22.62 28.37 16.11
N ALA A 393 22.07 27.19 15.80
CA ALA A 393 20.76 26.76 16.27
C ALA A 393 20.74 26.64 17.81
N GLN A 394 19.81 27.35 18.42
CA GLN A 394 19.50 27.28 19.86
C GLN A 394 18.08 26.75 20.03
N PRO A 395 17.81 25.89 21.02
CA PRO A 395 16.46 25.43 21.31
C PRO A 395 15.52 26.60 21.61
N THR A 396 14.38 26.65 20.95
CA THR A 396 13.31 27.61 21.19
C THR A 396 12.13 26.84 21.79
N PRO A 397 11.61 27.26 22.96
CA PRO A 397 10.42 26.63 23.54
C PRO A 397 9.24 26.66 22.58
N VAL A 398 8.53 25.53 22.50
CA VAL A 398 7.31 25.37 21.69
C VAL A 398 6.12 25.32 22.64
N ASP A 399 5.11 26.15 22.38
CA ASP A 399 3.80 26.11 23.01
C ASP A 399 2.69 25.91 21.96
N PHE A 400 1.46 25.69 22.41
CA PHE A 400 0.31 25.48 21.52
C PHE A 400 -0.11 26.77 20.78
N GLY A 401 0.17 27.96 21.30
CA GLY A 401 -0.08 29.22 20.63
C GLY A 401 0.82 29.37 19.40
N ALA A 402 2.13 29.12 19.56
CA ALA A 402 3.09 29.11 18.46
C ALA A 402 2.75 28.04 17.40
N LEU A 403 2.35 26.84 17.84
CA LEU A 403 1.92 25.77 16.94
C LEU A 403 0.66 26.16 16.12
N ALA A 404 -0.30 26.86 16.73
CA ALA A 404 -1.56 27.24 16.09
C ALA A 404 -1.37 28.29 14.97
N VAL A 405 -0.37 29.17 15.10
CA VAL A 405 -0.11 30.24 14.11
C VAL A 405 0.94 29.88 13.07
N GLU A 406 1.72 28.81 13.26
CA GLU A 406 2.77 28.40 12.32
C GLU A 406 2.16 27.99 10.96
N ARG A 407 2.68 28.56 9.89
CA ARG A 407 2.19 28.33 8.52
C ARG A 407 3.05 27.34 7.72
N ALA A 408 4.35 27.28 8.00
CA ALA A 408 5.26 26.38 7.33
C ALA A 408 5.01 24.93 7.79
N SER A 409 4.55 24.07 6.88
CA SER A 409 4.11 22.70 7.18
C SER A 409 5.14 21.88 7.94
N ALA A 410 6.43 21.94 7.54
CA ALA A 410 7.49 21.16 8.18
C ALA A 410 7.82 21.71 9.59
N ALA A 411 7.86 23.03 9.78
CA ALA A 411 8.06 23.63 11.09
C ALA A 411 6.89 23.27 12.03
N ARG A 412 5.65 23.42 11.54
CA ARG A 412 4.44 23.07 12.29
C ARG A 412 4.41 21.58 12.68
N MET A 413 4.83 20.68 11.79
CA MET A 413 4.93 19.25 12.11
C MET A 413 5.97 19.00 13.21
N MET A 414 7.17 19.58 13.12
CA MET A 414 8.20 19.42 14.16
C MET A 414 7.75 20.02 15.50
N MET A 415 7.06 21.16 15.49
CA MET A 415 6.46 21.74 16.70
C MET A 415 5.37 20.83 17.27
N MET A 416 4.54 20.23 16.43
CA MET A 416 3.54 19.24 16.85
C MET A 416 4.20 18.00 17.48
N VAL A 417 5.27 17.47 16.86
CA VAL A 417 6.06 16.36 17.43
C VAL A 417 6.62 16.75 18.81
N ALA A 418 7.13 17.99 18.96
CA ALA A 418 7.57 18.50 20.27
C ALA A 418 6.45 18.48 21.32
N GLN A 419 5.21 18.84 20.94
CA GLN A 419 4.07 18.79 21.86
C GLN A 419 3.64 17.34 22.16
N ILE A 420 3.71 16.42 21.19
CA ILE A 420 3.43 14.99 21.40
C ILE A 420 4.41 14.41 22.42
N VAL A 421 5.71 14.60 22.20
CA VAL A 421 6.75 14.08 23.10
C VAL A 421 6.62 14.69 24.51
N LYS A 422 6.25 15.94 24.60
CA LYS A 422 6.11 16.66 25.88
C LYS A 422 4.84 16.28 26.66
N HIS A 423 3.70 16.06 26.01
CA HIS A 423 2.39 15.97 26.66
C HIS A 423 1.68 14.62 26.45
N VAL A 424 2.03 13.85 25.41
CA VAL A 424 1.32 12.62 25.05
C VAL A 424 2.17 11.39 25.29
N ASP A 425 3.31 11.25 24.58
CA ASP A 425 4.19 10.08 24.69
C ASP A 425 5.64 10.43 24.32
N GLY A 426 6.48 10.62 25.32
CA GLY A 426 7.92 10.82 25.21
C GLY A 426 8.75 9.58 25.51
N SER A 427 8.12 8.39 25.59
CA SER A 427 8.78 7.15 26.00
C SER A 427 9.86 6.66 25.03
N ARG A 428 9.68 6.94 23.72
CA ARG A 428 10.53 6.44 22.63
C ARG A 428 10.76 7.54 21.59
N PRO A 429 11.91 7.52 20.89
CA PRO A 429 12.12 8.40 19.75
C PRO A 429 11.04 8.22 18.67
N VAL A 430 10.72 9.30 18.01
CA VAL A 430 9.73 9.37 16.94
C VAL A 430 10.44 9.23 15.59
N ARG A 431 9.97 8.33 14.72
CA ARG A 431 10.48 8.22 13.36
C ARG A 431 9.94 9.36 12.50
N PHE A 432 10.84 10.07 11.82
CA PHE A 432 10.54 11.19 10.94
C PHE A 432 10.98 10.88 9.51
N LEU A 433 10.02 10.51 8.67
CA LEU A 433 10.21 10.07 7.29
C LEU A 433 10.16 11.27 6.34
N ILE A 434 11.09 11.34 5.40
CA ILE A 434 11.17 12.42 4.43
C ILE A 434 11.05 11.85 3.02
N ALA A 435 9.88 12.04 2.40
CA ALA A 435 9.64 11.66 0.99
C ALA A 435 10.44 12.56 0.04
N GLU A 436 10.72 12.04 -1.15
CA GLU A 436 11.42 12.76 -2.23
C GLU A 436 12.79 13.33 -1.77
N THR A 437 13.57 12.57 -1.01
CA THR A 437 14.89 13.00 -0.55
C THR A 437 15.92 12.92 -1.69
N GLU A 438 16.45 14.05 -2.14
CA GLU A 438 17.37 14.15 -3.29
C GLU A 438 18.76 14.74 -2.91
N THR A 439 18.89 15.32 -1.72
CA THR A 439 20.13 15.98 -1.26
C THR A 439 20.39 15.75 0.22
N GLY A 440 21.66 15.78 0.63
CA GLY A 440 22.05 15.77 2.04
C GLY A 440 21.57 17.01 2.80
N TYR A 441 21.36 18.14 2.11
CA TYR A 441 20.75 19.35 2.67
C TYR A 441 19.38 19.08 3.30
N THR A 442 18.57 18.22 2.70
CA THR A 442 17.25 17.86 3.23
C THR A 442 17.35 17.26 4.65
N LEU A 443 18.35 16.38 4.86
CA LEU A 443 18.61 15.76 6.17
C LEU A 443 19.09 16.78 7.20
N LEU A 444 19.99 17.68 6.80
CA LEU A 444 20.49 18.75 7.66
C LEU A 444 19.38 19.76 8.02
N SER A 445 18.44 20.02 7.11
CA SER A 445 17.28 20.87 7.34
C SER A 445 16.34 20.28 8.38
N ALA A 446 16.06 18.98 8.30
CA ALA A 446 15.26 18.28 9.32
C ALA A 446 15.97 18.31 10.68
N LEU A 447 17.28 18.07 10.72
CA LEU A 447 18.09 18.16 11.95
C LEU A 447 18.07 19.57 12.54
N TYR A 448 18.15 20.61 11.69
CA TYR A 448 18.06 22.00 12.14
C TYR A 448 16.74 22.28 12.84
N LEU A 449 15.61 21.89 12.24
CA LEU A 449 14.29 22.08 12.85
C LEU A 449 14.15 21.29 14.16
N ALA A 450 14.59 20.03 14.18
CA ALA A 450 14.60 19.21 15.39
C ALA A 450 15.43 19.84 16.51
N LYS A 451 16.62 20.38 16.19
CA LYS A 451 17.50 21.08 17.14
C LYS A 451 16.86 22.39 17.62
N ARG A 452 16.31 23.18 16.70
CA ARG A 452 15.62 24.45 17.01
C ARG A 452 14.46 24.25 17.99
N PHE A 453 13.71 23.16 17.86
CA PHE A 453 12.57 22.88 18.73
C PHE A 453 12.89 21.97 19.93
N GLY A 454 14.18 21.68 20.16
CA GLY A 454 14.68 20.97 21.33
C GLY A 454 14.33 19.48 21.36
N ILE A 455 14.07 18.88 20.22
CA ILE A 455 13.68 17.46 20.09
C ILE A 455 14.69 16.63 19.29
N ALA A 456 15.88 17.14 19.05
CA ALA A 456 16.89 16.46 18.24
C ALA A 456 17.24 15.06 18.76
N ASP A 457 17.20 14.82 20.06
CA ASP A 457 17.49 13.52 20.69
C ASP A 457 16.26 12.60 20.78
N LEU A 458 15.07 13.06 20.31
CA LEU A 458 13.79 12.35 20.36
C LEU A 458 13.20 12.11 18.97
N VAL A 459 13.94 12.47 17.91
CA VAL A 459 13.49 12.30 16.52
C VAL A 459 14.56 11.53 15.75
N GLU A 460 14.16 10.44 15.12
CA GLU A 460 14.98 9.63 14.21
C GLU A 460 14.67 10.02 12.75
N ILE A 461 15.56 10.77 12.11
CA ILE A 461 15.40 11.28 10.74
C ILE A 461 15.71 10.16 9.74
N SER A 462 14.77 9.89 8.83
CA SER A 462 14.83 8.81 7.86
C SER A 462 14.51 9.30 6.44
N PRO A 463 15.50 9.40 5.53
CA PRO A 463 15.25 9.70 4.13
C PRO A 463 14.56 8.55 3.43
N LEU A 464 13.63 8.86 2.51
CA LEU A 464 13.00 7.91 1.59
C LEU A 464 13.67 7.99 0.22
N PHE A 465 14.15 6.86 -0.27
CA PHE A 465 14.67 6.64 -1.62
C PHE A 465 13.65 5.85 -2.44
N GLU A 466 12.96 6.52 -3.38
CA GLU A 466 11.85 5.93 -4.14
C GLU A 466 11.86 6.29 -5.63
N THR A 467 12.67 7.28 -6.05
CA THR A 467 12.84 7.61 -7.46
C THR A 467 14.08 6.92 -8.03
N SER A 468 14.14 6.79 -9.37
CA SER A 468 15.32 6.26 -10.08
C SER A 468 16.60 6.99 -9.65
N ASP A 469 16.54 8.33 -9.66
CA ASP A 469 17.70 9.18 -9.33
C ASP A 469 18.08 9.09 -7.86
N ALA A 470 17.09 9.01 -6.95
CA ALA A 470 17.35 8.85 -5.53
C ALA A 470 18.03 7.50 -5.20
N LEU A 471 17.62 6.40 -5.86
CA LEU A 471 18.27 5.10 -5.69
C LEU A 471 19.72 5.09 -6.22
N GLU A 472 19.98 5.75 -7.34
CA GLU A 472 21.32 5.85 -7.91
C GLU A 472 22.20 6.81 -7.13
N GLN A 473 21.67 7.98 -6.76
CA GLN A 473 22.41 9.04 -6.07
C GLN A 473 22.38 8.91 -4.54
N GLY A 474 21.63 7.95 -4.01
CA GLY A 474 21.48 7.73 -2.56
C GLY A 474 22.80 7.69 -1.78
N PRO A 475 23.86 7.00 -2.26
CA PRO A 475 25.16 7.00 -1.59
C PRO A 475 25.73 8.42 -1.46
N ARG A 476 25.59 9.26 -2.49
CA ARG A 476 26.03 10.65 -2.46
C ARG A 476 25.22 11.46 -1.45
N ILE A 477 23.89 11.27 -1.40
CA ILE A 477 23.00 11.98 -0.46
C ILE A 477 23.41 11.69 0.98
N ILE A 478 23.66 10.43 1.31
CA ILE A 478 24.14 10.01 2.63
C ILE A 478 25.54 10.55 2.90
N ASP A 479 26.48 10.47 1.94
CA ASP A 479 27.84 11.02 2.06
C ASP A 479 27.83 12.54 2.31
N GLU A 480 26.97 13.29 1.59
CA GLU A 480 26.80 14.74 1.82
C GLU A 480 26.41 15.06 3.26
N ALA A 481 25.45 14.29 3.83
CA ALA A 481 25.06 14.44 5.22
C ALA A 481 26.19 14.03 6.18
N LEU A 482 26.88 12.92 5.92
CA LEU A 482 27.99 12.40 6.74
C LEU A 482 29.22 13.34 6.76
N ARG A 483 29.40 14.21 5.77
CA ARG A 483 30.41 15.26 5.81
C ARG A 483 30.14 16.30 6.89
N SER A 484 28.89 16.50 7.29
CA SER A 484 28.55 17.41 8.38
C SER A 484 28.94 16.84 9.74
N PRO A 485 29.72 17.56 10.57
CA PRO A 485 30.01 17.13 11.93
C PRO A 485 28.71 17.05 12.76
N HIS A 486 27.75 17.97 12.55
CA HIS A 486 26.48 17.99 13.27
C HIS A 486 25.66 16.73 13.03
N TRP A 487 25.68 16.20 11.79
CA TRP A 487 24.99 14.96 11.44
C TRP A 487 25.66 13.75 12.09
N ARG A 488 27.01 13.67 12.04
CA ARG A 488 27.73 12.56 12.69
C ARG A 488 27.54 12.56 14.21
N ASP A 489 27.56 13.73 14.85
CA ASP A 489 27.29 13.85 16.30
C ASP A 489 25.87 13.45 16.66
N TYR A 490 24.89 13.81 15.81
CA TYR A 490 23.51 13.37 15.94
C TYR A 490 23.41 11.83 15.85
N LEU A 491 24.02 11.20 14.82
CA LEU A 491 24.00 9.74 14.65
C LEU A 491 24.67 9.01 15.83
N LYS A 492 25.79 9.53 16.34
CA LYS A 492 26.48 8.94 17.51
C LYS A 492 25.64 9.00 18.77
N ARG A 493 24.91 10.10 19.01
CA ARG A 493 24.00 10.22 20.16
C ARG A 493 22.80 9.25 20.05
N HIS A 494 22.20 9.14 18.87
CA HIS A 494 21.11 8.20 18.63
C HIS A 494 21.55 6.73 18.56
N GLY A 495 22.80 6.48 18.17
CA GLY A 495 23.30 5.14 17.89
C GLY A 495 22.68 4.50 16.65
N ARG A 496 21.97 5.27 15.80
CA ARG A 496 21.21 4.77 14.66
C ARG A 496 21.27 5.66 13.44
N LEU A 497 21.38 5.03 12.26
CA LEU A 497 21.07 5.62 10.95
C LEU A 497 19.81 4.95 10.41
N CYS A 498 18.78 5.74 10.13
CA CYS A 498 17.51 5.25 9.60
C CYS A 498 17.41 5.61 8.12
N VAL A 499 16.99 4.65 7.28
CA VAL A 499 16.75 4.84 5.84
C VAL A 499 15.46 4.12 5.43
N GLN A 500 14.76 4.66 4.43
CA GLN A 500 13.53 4.09 3.89
C GLN A 500 13.66 3.87 2.38
N PHE A 501 13.11 2.75 1.88
CA PHE A 501 13.05 2.41 0.47
C PHE A 501 11.60 2.25 0.03
N GLY A 502 11.23 2.94 -1.07
CA GLY A 502 9.88 2.89 -1.64
C GLY A 502 9.85 2.02 -2.90
N TYR A 503 9.04 0.95 -2.90
CA TYR A 503 8.96 0.00 -4.00
C TYR A 503 7.84 0.31 -4.99
N SER A 504 6.79 1.01 -4.57
CA SER A 504 5.66 1.33 -5.46
C SER A 504 6.06 2.36 -6.52
N ASP A 505 6.71 3.45 -6.12
CA ASP A 505 7.19 4.49 -7.05
C ASP A 505 8.40 4.01 -7.84
N SER A 506 9.42 3.44 -7.21
CA SER A 506 10.57 2.89 -7.94
C SER A 506 10.15 1.83 -8.95
N GLY A 507 9.30 0.88 -8.55
CA GLY A 507 8.85 -0.19 -9.44
C GLY A 507 8.10 0.30 -10.67
N ARG A 508 7.26 1.34 -10.56
CA ARG A 508 6.56 1.87 -11.74
C ARG A 508 7.46 2.60 -12.73
N TYR A 509 8.59 3.17 -12.27
CA TYR A 509 9.50 3.93 -13.13
C TYR A 509 10.66 3.12 -13.69
N ILE A 510 11.14 2.12 -12.94
CA ILE A 510 12.33 1.35 -13.32
C ILE A 510 12.09 -0.17 -13.35
N GLY A 511 10.87 -0.63 -13.09
CA GLY A 511 10.52 -2.06 -12.99
C GLY A 511 10.79 -2.64 -11.60
N GLN A 512 9.91 -3.49 -11.09
CA GLN A 512 10.01 -4.07 -9.74
C GLN A 512 11.29 -4.87 -9.53
N VAL A 513 11.67 -5.66 -10.51
CA VAL A 513 12.87 -6.51 -10.46
C VAL A 513 14.13 -5.65 -10.40
N ALA A 514 14.23 -4.62 -11.24
CA ALA A 514 15.35 -3.67 -11.22
C ALA A 514 15.37 -2.82 -9.94
N ALA A 515 14.21 -2.37 -9.45
CA ALA A 515 14.12 -1.58 -8.22
C ALA A 515 14.77 -2.30 -7.03
N THR A 516 14.51 -3.60 -6.86
CA THR A 516 15.09 -4.40 -5.77
C THR A 516 16.61 -4.49 -5.87
N PHE A 517 17.14 -4.67 -7.08
CA PHE A 517 18.61 -4.68 -7.31
C PHE A 517 19.25 -3.33 -6.93
N TRP A 518 18.66 -2.21 -7.35
CA TRP A 518 19.18 -0.88 -7.02
C TRP A 518 19.09 -0.56 -5.53
N VAL A 519 18.05 -1.02 -4.84
CA VAL A 519 17.94 -0.93 -3.38
C VAL A 519 19.06 -1.73 -2.70
N GLU A 520 19.32 -2.96 -3.13
CA GLU A 520 20.38 -3.81 -2.60
C GLU A 520 21.76 -3.18 -2.80
N ARG A 521 22.02 -2.64 -3.99
CA ARG A 521 23.26 -1.90 -4.28
C ARG A 521 23.43 -0.67 -3.38
N LEU A 522 22.37 0.10 -3.16
CA LEU A 522 22.41 1.26 -2.27
C LEU A 522 22.73 0.84 -0.83
N ARG A 523 22.16 -0.25 -0.34
CA ARG A 523 22.48 -0.79 1.00
C ARG A 523 23.97 -1.14 1.14
N SER A 524 24.55 -1.79 0.14
CA SER A 524 25.98 -2.11 0.13
C SER A 524 26.84 -0.85 0.16
N ARG A 525 26.46 0.19 -0.58
CA ARG A 525 27.14 1.49 -0.55
C ARG A 525 27.00 2.23 0.77
N ILE A 526 25.86 2.10 1.46
CA ILE A 526 25.71 2.64 2.82
C ILE A 526 26.67 1.95 3.79
N LEU A 527 26.85 0.63 3.69
CA LEU A 527 27.85 -0.10 4.49
C LEU A 527 29.26 0.45 4.27
N GLU A 528 29.68 0.64 3.00
CA GLU A 528 30.99 1.23 2.67
C GLU A 528 31.16 2.64 3.28
N LEU A 529 30.09 3.45 3.29
CA LEU A 529 30.12 4.78 3.90
C LEU A 529 30.27 4.69 5.43
N LEU A 530 29.52 3.80 6.10
CA LEU A 530 29.65 3.60 7.54
C LEU A 530 31.06 3.18 7.92
N GLN A 531 31.68 2.26 7.16
CA GLN A 531 33.10 1.86 7.35
C GLN A 531 34.05 3.03 7.13
N ARG A 532 33.89 3.78 6.04
CA ARG A 532 34.72 4.95 5.70
C ARG A 532 34.70 6.02 6.79
N TYR A 533 33.56 6.28 7.39
CA TYR A 533 33.40 7.28 8.45
C TYR A 533 33.64 6.75 9.87
N GLY A 534 33.99 5.46 10.03
CA GLY A 534 34.22 4.83 11.33
C GLY A 534 32.96 4.78 12.19
N LEU A 535 31.79 4.49 11.57
CA LEU A 535 30.45 4.46 12.18
C LEU A 535 29.84 3.04 12.19
N THR A 536 30.67 2.00 12.27
CA THR A 536 30.21 0.60 12.28
C THR A 536 29.56 0.18 13.61
N ASP A 537 29.73 0.95 14.65
CA ASP A 537 29.05 0.83 15.95
C ASP A 537 27.60 1.34 15.93
N ILE A 538 27.23 2.12 14.89
CA ILE A 538 25.87 2.63 14.70
C ILE A 538 24.99 1.55 14.08
N GLU A 539 23.79 1.37 14.63
CA GLU A 539 22.78 0.49 14.08
C GLU A 539 22.17 1.08 12.80
N LEU A 540 22.06 0.27 11.74
CA LEU A 540 21.34 0.66 10.52
C LEU A 540 19.88 0.18 10.63
N VAL A 541 18.93 1.10 10.55
CA VAL A 541 17.50 0.77 10.47
C VAL A 541 17.06 0.92 9.03
N ILE A 542 16.54 -0.17 8.44
CA ILE A 542 16.08 -0.24 7.05
C ILE A 542 14.57 -0.42 7.05
N PHE A 543 13.86 0.56 6.52
CA PHE A 543 12.42 0.49 6.35
C PHE A 543 12.07 0.24 4.88
N ASP A 544 11.58 -0.97 4.58
CA ASP A 544 11.12 -1.38 3.25
C ASP A 544 9.62 -1.11 3.10
N THR A 545 9.27 -0.06 2.36
CA THR A 545 7.89 0.32 2.07
C THR A 545 7.44 -0.32 0.76
N HIS A 546 7.13 -1.62 0.80
CA HIS A 546 6.55 -2.35 -0.32
C HIS A 546 5.08 -2.69 -0.04
N GLY A 547 4.32 -3.07 -1.08
CA GLY A 547 2.93 -3.50 -0.94
C GLY A 547 2.78 -5.01 -0.82
N GLU A 548 1.55 -5.49 -0.96
CA GLU A 548 1.20 -6.90 -0.85
C GLU A 548 1.08 -7.60 -2.21
N SER A 549 1.14 -6.85 -3.32
CA SER A 549 1.12 -7.40 -4.69
C SER A 549 2.51 -7.47 -5.31
N ALA A 550 2.68 -8.32 -6.33
CA ALA A 550 3.90 -8.41 -7.13
C ALA A 550 4.21 -7.06 -7.81
N GLY A 551 3.19 -6.33 -8.29
CA GLY A 551 3.31 -5.00 -8.87
C GLY A 551 3.82 -3.92 -7.90
N ARG A 552 3.89 -4.24 -6.61
CA ARG A 552 4.33 -3.35 -5.53
C ARG A 552 5.45 -3.94 -4.69
N GLY A 553 6.13 -4.98 -5.19
CA GLY A 553 7.35 -5.55 -4.65
C GLY A 553 7.18 -6.70 -3.67
N ALA A 554 5.96 -7.23 -3.45
CA ALA A 554 5.76 -8.40 -2.62
C ALA A 554 6.07 -9.68 -3.40
N HIS A 555 6.96 -10.52 -2.87
CA HIS A 555 7.18 -11.85 -3.43
C HIS A 555 5.94 -12.72 -3.20
N PRO A 556 5.43 -13.44 -4.23
CA PRO A 556 4.13 -14.10 -4.19
C PRO A 556 4.12 -15.44 -3.46
N ASP A 557 5.27 -16.14 -3.35
CA ASP A 557 5.32 -17.55 -2.92
C ASP A 557 4.96 -17.73 -1.44
N SER A 558 5.64 -17.00 -0.55
CA SER A 558 5.39 -17.05 0.89
C SER A 558 5.84 -15.78 1.58
N LEU A 559 5.39 -15.56 2.83
CA LEU A 559 5.89 -14.47 3.67
C LEU A 559 7.39 -14.64 3.96
N LYS A 560 7.88 -15.87 4.10
CA LYS A 560 9.31 -16.17 4.26
C LYS A 560 10.09 -15.72 3.02
N ASP A 561 9.63 -16.05 1.81
CA ASP A 561 10.26 -15.62 0.57
C ASP A 561 10.19 -14.10 0.38
N ARG A 562 9.08 -13.46 0.77
CA ARG A 562 8.97 -11.99 0.78
C ARG A 562 10.06 -11.36 1.65
N LEU A 563 10.26 -11.86 2.87
CA LEU A 563 11.30 -11.35 3.77
C LEU A 563 12.71 -11.64 3.23
N ALA A 564 12.96 -12.83 2.70
CA ALA A 564 14.24 -13.19 2.09
C ALA A 564 14.52 -12.41 0.79
N TYR A 565 13.50 -12.08 0.01
CA TYR A 565 13.64 -11.24 -1.19
C TYR A 565 14.06 -9.81 -0.85
N LEU A 566 13.52 -9.26 0.24
CA LEU A 566 13.87 -7.92 0.74
C LEU A 566 15.20 -7.87 1.49
N ASP A 567 15.61 -8.96 2.12
CA ASP A 567 16.85 -9.08 2.89
C ASP A 567 17.72 -10.26 2.41
N PRO A 568 18.36 -10.14 1.22
CA PRO A 568 19.19 -11.19 0.67
C PRO A 568 20.37 -11.56 1.58
N GLU A 569 20.81 -12.80 1.50
CA GLU A 569 21.82 -13.35 2.41
C GLU A 569 23.17 -12.66 2.29
N TRP A 570 23.61 -12.33 1.08
CA TRP A 570 24.92 -11.72 0.88
C TRP A 570 25.07 -10.34 1.55
N PRO A 571 24.17 -9.33 1.36
CA PRO A 571 24.24 -8.09 2.11
C PRO A 571 24.13 -8.31 3.62
N ARG A 572 23.26 -9.22 4.06
CA ARG A 572 23.09 -9.54 5.47
C ARG A 572 24.40 -10.03 6.11
N ARG A 573 25.12 -10.94 5.43
CA ARG A 573 26.45 -11.40 5.85
C ARG A 573 27.48 -10.28 5.84
N ALA A 574 27.45 -9.41 4.83
CA ALA A 574 28.39 -8.29 4.74
C ALA A 574 28.23 -7.33 5.94
N PHE A 575 26.99 -6.98 6.34
CA PHE A 575 26.72 -6.19 7.54
C PHE A 575 27.19 -6.91 8.81
N ALA A 576 26.91 -8.19 8.95
CA ALA A 576 27.32 -8.99 10.10
C ALA A 576 28.85 -9.06 10.24
N LYS A 577 29.59 -9.30 9.12
CA LYS A 577 31.06 -9.31 9.10
C LYS A 577 31.65 -7.95 9.46
N ALA A 578 31.01 -6.86 9.10
CA ALA A 578 31.41 -5.49 9.44
C ALA A 578 31.06 -5.09 10.88
N GLY A 579 30.35 -5.92 11.64
CA GLY A 579 29.89 -5.62 13.00
C GLY A 579 28.70 -4.65 13.05
N VAL A 580 28.12 -4.29 11.91
CA VAL A 580 26.98 -3.36 11.84
C VAL A 580 25.69 -4.10 12.17
N LYS A 581 25.02 -3.66 13.22
CA LYS A 581 23.68 -4.18 13.58
C LYS A 581 22.64 -3.63 12.62
N VAL A 582 21.73 -4.48 12.16
CA VAL A 582 20.62 -4.07 11.29
C VAL A 582 19.29 -4.38 11.96
N THR A 583 18.40 -3.39 12.01
CA THR A 583 16.98 -3.56 12.33
C THR A 583 16.16 -3.40 11.05
N ARG A 584 15.23 -4.32 10.80
CA ARG A 584 14.34 -4.29 9.64
C ARG A 584 13.00 -3.70 10.01
N GLU A 585 12.47 -2.84 9.16
CA GLU A 585 11.10 -2.38 9.22
C GLU A 585 10.41 -2.71 7.90
N THR A 586 9.18 -3.18 7.96
CA THR A 586 8.43 -3.59 6.77
C THR A 586 7.01 -3.08 6.85
N SER A 587 6.51 -2.47 5.77
CA SER A 587 5.13 -2.02 5.70
C SER A 587 4.15 -3.18 5.54
N PHE A 588 3.02 -3.06 6.26
CA PHE A 588 1.78 -3.80 6.03
C PHE A 588 0.70 -2.77 5.71
N GLN A 589 0.22 -2.79 4.47
CA GLN A 589 -0.61 -1.70 3.97
C GLN A 589 -2.09 -2.02 4.12
N GLY A 590 -2.91 -0.99 4.25
CA GLY A 590 -4.34 -1.13 4.46
C GLY A 590 -5.02 -2.11 3.50
N SER A 591 -6.03 -2.81 3.96
CA SER A 591 -6.72 -3.93 3.33
C SER A 591 -5.87 -5.21 3.28
N ASP A 592 -5.09 -5.46 2.23
CA ASP A 592 -4.35 -6.71 2.02
C ASP A 592 -3.28 -6.99 3.08
N GLY A 593 -2.54 -5.97 3.53
CA GLY A 593 -1.53 -6.11 4.57
C GLY A 593 -2.15 -6.31 5.96
N TYR A 594 -3.27 -5.65 6.22
CA TYR A 594 -4.01 -5.82 7.48
C TYR A 594 -4.69 -7.19 7.56
N LEU A 595 -5.01 -7.81 6.43
CA LEU A 595 -5.55 -9.17 6.35
C LEU A 595 -4.64 -10.19 7.05
N LEU A 596 -3.31 -10.04 6.94
CA LEU A 596 -2.35 -10.94 7.59
C LEU A 596 -2.42 -10.90 9.13
N PHE A 597 -3.15 -9.92 9.67
CA PHE A 597 -3.44 -9.76 11.10
C PHE A 597 -4.96 -9.69 11.36
N GLY A 598 -5.77 -10.17 10.41
CA GLY A 598 -7.23 -10.07 10.45
C GLY A 598 -7.90 -10.97 11.49
N THR A 599 -7.23 -12.04 11.93
CA THR A 599 -7.64 -12.92 13.03
C THR A 599 -6.47 -13.22 13.94
N SER A 600 -6.74 -13.80 15.13
CA SER A 600 -5.68 -14.24 16.06
C SER A 600 -4.76 -15.28 15.43
N GLY A 601 -5.31 -16.25 14.69
CA GLY A 601 -4.54 -17.29 14.01
C GLY A 601 -3.66 -16.75 12.89
N LEU A 602 -4.20 -15.87 12.03
CA LEU A 602 -3.41 -15.18 11.00
C LEU A 602 -2.28 -14.35 11.59
N ALA A 603 -2.56 -13.57 12.62
CA ALA A 603 -1.56 -12.76 13.30
C ALA A 603 -0.45 -13.65 13.92
N GLY A 604 -0.83 -14.78 14.52
CA GLY A 604 0.11 -15.74 15.09
C GLY A 604 1.03 -16.35 14.05
N ALA A 605 0.47 -16.88 12.96
CA ALA A 605 1.26 -17.43 11.85
C ALA A 605 2.18 -16.39 11.22
N THR A 606 1.69 -15.17 11.02
CA THR A 606 2.48 -14.05 10.47
C THR A 606 3.66 -13.70 11.37
N VAL A 607 3.42 -13.54 12.68
CA VAL A 607 4.47 -13.23 13.67
C VAL A 607 5.48 -14.38 13.77
N ALA A 608 5.04 -15.63 13.68
CA ALA A 608 5.93 -16.79 13.67
C ALA A 608 6.91 -16.75 12.50
N ARG A 609 6.42 -16.51 11.28
CA ARG A 609 7.28 -16.40 10.07
C ARG A 609 8.25 -15.24 10.16
N ILE A 610 7.79 -14.08 10.66
CA ILE A 610 8.67 -12.92 10.90
C ILE A 610 9.76 -13.28 11.91
N ALA A 611 9.38 -13.86 13.04
CA ALA A 611 10.33 -14.21 14.10
C ALA A 611 11.37 -15.25 13.61
N GLU A 612 10.94 -16.31 12.92
CA GLU A 612 11.83 -17.31 12.34
C GLU A 612 12.87 -16.68 11.40
N ALA A 613 12.43 -15.74 10.54
CA ALA A 613 13.32 -15.03 9.61
C ALA A 613 14.31 -14.11 10.35
N MET A 614 13.85 -13.39 11.37
CA MET A 614 14.66 -12.40 12.09
C MET A 614 15.64 -13.01 13.10
N PHE A 615 15.39 -14.20 13.57
CA PHE A 615 16.31 -14.97 14.42
C PHE A 615 17.15 -15.97 13.63
N ALA A 616 17.05 -16.03 12.30
CA ALA A 616 17.94 -16.82 11.46
C ALA A 616 19.40 -16.33 11.59
N ASP A 617 20.36 -17.26 11.46
CA ASP A 617 21.77 -16.90 11.49
C ASP A 617 22.11 -15.97 10.33
N ALA A 618 22.58 -14.77 10.65
CA ALA A 618 22.95 -13.78 9.66
C ALA A 618 24.25 -14.14 8.88
N THR A 619 25.03 -15.07 9.40
CA THR A 619 26.29 -15.52 8.79
C THR A 619 26.14 -16.79 7.97
N ALA A 620 25.02 -17.50 8.07
CA ALA A 620 24.73 -18.71 7.31
C ALA A 620 24.49 -18.43 5.82
N GLY A 621 24.75 -19.41 4.99
CA GLY A 621 24.53 -19.40 3.55
C GLY A 621 25.81 -19.39 2.72
N ASP A 622 25.72 -19.87 1.49
CA ASP A 622 26.81 -19.92 0.50
C ASP A 622 26.88 -18.61 -0.31
N ASP A 623 27.95 -18.43 -1.06
CA ASP A 623 28.04 -17.30 -1.98
C ASP A 623 27.17 -17.56 -3.20
N ASP A 624 26.13 -16.74 -3.37
CA ASP A 624 25.22 -16.85 -4.50
C ASP A 624 25.90 -16.45 -5.81
N PRO A 625 25.79 -17.25 -6.88
CA PRO A 625 26.47 -17.03 -8.16
C PRO A 625 26.27 -15.66 -8.78
N ILE A 626 25.14 -14.99 -8.56
CA ILE A 626 24.88 -13.65 -9.11
C ILE A 626 25.93 -12.62 -8.66
N TYR A 627 26.52 -12.78 -7.47
CA TYR A 627 27.53 -11.85 -6.94
C TYR A 627 28.91 -12.11 -7.50
N ALA A 628 29.15 -13.30 -8.10
CA ALA A 628 30.35 -13.61 -8.85
C ALA A 628 30.31 -13.08 -10.29
N GLU A 629 29.09 -12.72 -10.79
CA GLU A 629 28.85 -12.21 -12.14
C GLU A 629 28.28 -10.78 -12.13
N PRO A 630 29.02 -9.80 -11.59
CA PRO A 630 28.53 -8.43 -11.39
C PRO A 630 28.22 -7.72 -12.71
N ASP A 631 28.93 -8.07 -13.80
CA ASP A 631 28.70 -7.48 -15.12
C ASP A 631 27.36 -7.95 -15.68
N PHE A 632 27.04 -9.24 -15.60
CA PHE A 632 25.74 -9.76 -15.98
C PHE A 632 24.61 -9.13 -15.13
N ALA A 633 24.80 -9.11 -13.80
CA ALA A 633 23.80 -8.53 -12.91
C ALA A 633 23.50 -7.07 -13.25
N THR A 634 24.56 -6.27 -13.45
CA THR A 634 24.44 -4.85 -13.78
C THR A 634 23.78 -4.66 -15.15
N GLU A 635 24.22 -5.39 -16.19
CA GLU A 635 23.65 -5.28 -17.53
C GLU A 635 22.18 -5.70 -17.58
N PHE A 636 21.82 -6.82 -16.92
CA PHE A 636 20.44 -7.30 -16.87
C PHE A 636 19.50 -6.27 -16.22
N PHE A 637 19.79 -5.87 -14.98
CA PHE A 637 18.90 -4.95 -14.25
C PHE A 637 18.91 -3.53 -14.81
N GLN A 638 20.04 -3.08 -15.38
CA GLN A 638 20.11 -1.81 -16.09
C GLN A 638 19.24 -1.82 -17.35
N THR A 639 19.24 -2.91 -18.10
CA THR A 639 18.40 -3.05 -19.29
C THR A 639 16.91 -3.00 -18.92
N VAL A 640 16.49 -3.71 -17.87
CA VAL A 640 15.10 -3.64 -17.38
C VAL A 640 14.74 -2.20 -17.00
N ARG A 641 15.63 -1.50 -16.28
CA ARG A 641 15.43 -0.09 -15.90
C ARG A 641 15.27 0.81 -17.13
N GLU A 642 16.13 0.69 -18.11
CA GLU A 642 16.09 1.49 -19.34
C GLU A 642 14.80 1.28 -20.12
N GLU A 643 14.39 0.02 -20.31
CA GLU A 643 13.14 -0.32 -21.00
C GLU A 643 11.91 0.26 -20.26
N MET A 644 11.88 0.17 -18.93
CA MET A 644 10.80 0.76 -18.14
C MET A 644 10.81 2.29 -18.19
N THR A 645 11.97 2.93 -18.17
CA THR A 645 12.07 4.40 -18.32
C THR A 645 11.53 4.83 -19.66
N HIS A 646 11.92 4.15 -20.75
CA HIS A 646 11.38 4.40 -22.09
C HIS A 646 9.86 4.14 -22.19
N LEU A 647 9.34 3.15 -21.45
CA LEU A 647 7.91 2.88 -21.39
C LEU A 647 7.14 4.02 -20.70
N VAL A 648 7.65 4.52 -19.59
CA VAL A 648 7.01 5.61 -18.83
C VAL A 648 6.89 6.88 -19.64
N ASP A 649 7.86 7.17 -20.50
CA ASP A 649 7.87 8.34 -21.39
C ASP A 649 7.12 8.10 -22.73
N ASP A 650 6.59 6.87 -22.95
CA ASP A 650 5.84 6.56 -24.17
C ASP A 650 4.43 7.14 -24.12
N PRO A 651 4.01 7.98 -25.10
CA PRO A 651 2.66 8.54 -25.15
C PRO A 651 1.55 7.46 -25.18
N GLY A 652 1.84 6.29 -25.77
CA GLY A 652 0.91 5.18 -25.81
C GLY A 652 0.67 4.59 -24.40
N TYR A 653 1.69 4.59 -23.55
CA TYR A 653 1.54 4.13 -22.16
C TYR A 653 0.68 5.11 -21.35
N ALA A 654 0.91 6.42 -21.48
CA ALA A 654 0.04 7.42 -20.86
C ALA A 654 -1.41 7.32 -21.36
N ALA A 655 -1.61 7.09 -22.67
CA ALA A 655 -2.94 6.87 -23.25
C ALA A 655 -3.60 5.60 -22.70
N LEU A 656 -2.85 4.49 -22.57
CA LEU A 656 -3.36 3.22 -22.02
C LEU A 656 -3.89 3.38 -20.61
N ILE A 657 -3.07 3.92 -19.70
CA ILE A 657 -3.44 4.06 -18.29
C ILE A 657 -4.41 5.21 -18.04
N GLY A 658 -4.46 6.23 -18.93
CA GLY A 658 -5.23 7.46 -18.74
C GLY A 658 -6.60 7.47 -19.37
N THR A 659 -6.87 6.66 -20.40
CA THR A 659 -8.12 6.74 -21.17
C THR A 659 -9.34 6.37 -20.31
N PHE A 660 -9.39 5.15 -19.77
CA PHE A 660 -10.45 4.72 -18.87
C PHE A 660 -9.93 4.03 -17.59
N GLY A 661 -8.62 3.90 -17.47
CA GLY A 661 -7.97 3.25 -16.32
C GLY A 661 -8.42 3.77 -14.97
N PRO A 662 -8.39 5.10 -14.69
CA PRO A 662 -8.85 5.65 -13.41
C PRO A 662 -10.31 5.34 -13.09
N SER A 663 -11.15 5.22 -14.12
CA SER A 663 -12.57 4.92 -13.97
C SER A 663 -12.89 3.45 -13.73
N LEU A 664 -11.93 2.54 -13.97
CA LEU A 664 -12.02 1.12 -13.60
C LEU A 664 -11.90 0.90 -12.09
N LEU A 665 -11.35 1.88 -11.37
CA LEU A 665 -11.10 1.79 -9.94
C LEU A 665 -12.13 2.61 -9.15
N ASP A 666 -12.59 2.06 -8.03
CA ASP A 666 -13.25 2.83 -6.98
C ASP A 666 -12.22 3.60 -6.16
N LYS A 667 -12.68 4.55 -5.32
CA LYS A 667 -11.83 5.22 -4.36
C LYS A 667 -11.44 4.21 -3.26
N THR A 668 -10.13 4.01 -3.08
CA THR A 668 -9.57 2.99 -2.20
C THR A 668 -8.82 3.56 -0.99
N GLY A 669 -9.22 4.72 -0.51
CA GLY A 669 -8.63 5.37 0.66
C GLY A 669 -9.14 6.78 0.85
N SER A 670 -8.73 7.41 1.94
CA SER A 670 -9.08 8.81 2.26
C SER A 670 -8.42 9.81 1.27
N ARG A 671 -7.37 9.40 0.56
CA ARG A 671 -6.65 10.22 -0.44
C ARG A 671 -7.24 10.10 -1.85
N PRO A 672 -7.21 11.17 -2.69
CA PRO A 672 -7.57 11.06 -4.10
C PRO A 672 -6.55 10.22 -4.89
N ALA A 673 -7.03 9.49 -5.91
CA ALA A 673 -6.19 8.63 -6.75
C ALA A 673 -5.26 9.42 -7.69
N ALA A 674 -5.73 10.56 -8.21
CA ALA A 674 -4.93 11.48 -9.04
C ALA A 674 -4.30 12.58 -8.17
N ARG A 675 -3.14 13.09 -8.57
CA ARG A 675 -2.59 14.33 -8.01
C ARG A 675 -3.52 15.47 -8.46
N GLN A 676 -4.08 16.22 -7.52
CA GLN A 676 -4.97 17.35 -7.84
C GLN A 676 -4.17 18.42 -8.56
N SER A 677 -4.59 18.79 -9.79
CA SER A 677 -4.22 20.07 -10.40
C SER A 677 -5.20 21.13 -9.88
N ASP A 678 -4.72 22.33 -9.61
CA ASP A 678 -5.51 23.48 -9.12
C ASP A 678 -6.63 23.96 -10.09
N ALA A 679 -6.74 23.35 -11.26
CA ALA A 679 -7.68 23.71 -12.33
C ALA A 679 -8.78 22.65 -12.50
N GLY A 680 -9.71 22.52 -11.54
CA GLY A 680 -10.82 21.56 -11.56
C GLY A 680 -11.46 21.29 -12.93
N GLY A 681 -11.06 20.16 -13.55
CA GLY A 681 -11.60 19.64 -14.81
C GLY A 681 -11.34 18.14 -14.91
N PRO A 682 -11.92 17.42 -15.89
CA PRO A 682 -11.61 16.01 -16.11
C PRO A 682 -10.12 15.89 -16.45
N THR A 683 -9.36 15.26 -15.55
CA THR A 683 -7.90 15.13 -15.67
C THR A 683 -7.58 14.14 -16.78
N VAL A 684 -7.26 14.64 -17.97
CA VAL A 684 -6.66 13.82 -19.03
C VAL A 684 -5.23 13.52 -18.60
N ILE A 685 -4.94 12.26 -18.26
CA ILE A 685 -3.61 11.80 -17.91
C ILE A 685 -2.72 11.87 -19.13
N ARG A 686 -1.76 12.77 -19.15
CA ARG A 686 -0.78 12.96 -20.22
C ARG A 686 0.54 12.27 -19.94
N HIS A 687 0.82 12.04 -18.65
CA HIS A 687 2.03 11.36 -18.21
C HIS A 687 1.72 10.52 -16.95
N PRO A 688 2.32 9.33 -16.78
CA PRO A 688 2.15 8.49 -15.57
C PRO A 688 2.41 9.22 -14.25
N ARG A 689 3.23 10.25 -14.22
CA ARG A 689 3.52 11.07 -13.02
C ARG A 689 2.29 11.78 -12.44
N GLU A 690 1.26 12.03 -13.26
CA GLU A 690 0.01 12.65 -12.82
C GLU A 690 -0.86 11.70 -11.97
N LEU A 691 -0.64 10.39 -12.08
CA LEU A 691 -1.22 9.38 -11.20
C LEU A 691 -0.31 9.13 -10.00
N ARG A 692 -0.90 8.68 -8.89
CA ARG A 692 -0.13 8.07 -7.79
C ARG A 692 0.31 6.67 -8.18
N ALA A 693 1.41 6.18 -7.58
CA ALA A 693 1.99 4.86 -7.92
C ALA A 693 1.01 3.71 -7.79
N ILE A 694 0.26 3.65 -6.69
CA ILE A 694 -0.63 2.53 -6.39
C ILE A 694 -1.81 2.46 -7.38
N PRO A 695 -2.55 3.55 -7.67
CA PRO A 695 -3.53 3.56 -8.75
C PRO A 695 -2.94 3.17 -10.11
N ASN A 696 -1.73 3.64 -10.45
CA ASN A 696 -1.07 3.23 -11.70
C ASN A 696 -0.91 1.71 -11.80
N ASN A 697 -0.41 1.08 -10.74
CA ASN A 697 -0.20 -0.38 -10.71
C ASN A 697 -1.53 -1.13 -10.71
N ALA A 698 -2.55 -0.62 -9.98
CA ALA A 698 -3.89 -1.21 -9.99
C ALA A 698 -4.56 -1.15 -11.37
N ILE A 699 -4.37 -0.06 -12.13
CA ILE A 699 -4.87 0.04 -13.51
C ILE A 699 -4.23 -1.04 -14.39
N LEU A 700 -2.94 -1.30 -14.27
CA LEU A 700 -2.27 -2.37 -15.03
C LEU A 700 -2.87 -3.75 -14.74
N GLN A 701 -3.20 -4.04 -13.47
CA GLN A 701 -3.94 -5.27 -13.12
C GLN A 701 -5.29 -5.32 -13.84
N GLN A 702 -6.02 -4.21 -13.86
CA GLN A 702 -7.34 -4.14 -14.47
C GLN A 702 -7.30 -4.24 -16.00
N LEU A 703 -6.17 -3.97 -16.63
CA LEU A 703 -5.96 -4.10 -18.06
C LEU A 703 -5.36 -5.45 -18.47
N GLY A 704 -5.06 -6.32 -17.49
CA GLY A 704 -4.53 -7.66 -17.73
C GLY A 704 -3.08 -7.68 -18.22
N TRP A 705 -2.29 -6.64 -17.90
CA TRP A 705 -0.87 -6.57 -18.25
C TRP A 705 -0.05 -5.84 -17.17
N LEU A 706 0.70 -6.57 -16.37
CA LEU A 706 1.48 -6.06 -15.24
C LEU A 706 2.84 -5.51 -15.70
N ALA A 707 2.82 -4.48 -16.56
CA ALA A 707 3.98 -3.95 -17.25
C ALA A 707 5.16 -3.64 -16.29
N ASN A 708 4.91 -3.06 -15.13
CA ASN A 708 5.94 -2.70 -14.16
C ASN A 708 6.68 -3.90 -13.52
N SER A 709 6.17 -5.12 -13.72
CA SER A 709 6.79 -6.35 -13.19
C SER A 709 7.29 -7.30 -14.29
N VAL A 710 6.86 -7.08 -15.54
CA VAL A 710 7.22 -7.98 -16.64
C VAL A 710 7.99 -7.32 -17.78
N HIS A 711 7.84 -5.99 -17.99
CA HIS A 711 8.45 -5.32 -19.14
C HIS A 711 9.96 -5.14 -18.98
N GLY A 712 10.69 -5.31 -20.09
CA GLY A 712 12.14 -5.21 -20.18
C GLY A 712 12.91 -6.49 -19.87
N ILE A 713 12.26 -7.49 -19.24
CA ILE A 713 12.91 -8.76 -18.87
C ILE A 713 13.32 -9.54 -20.10
N GLY A 714 12.47 -9.56 -21.14
CA GLY A 714 12.79 -10.24 -22.39
C GLY A 714 13.97 -9.58 -23.11
N GLN A 715 14.01 -8.26 -23.15
CA GLN A 715 15.14 -7.52 -23.72
C GLN A 715 16.44 -7.82 -22.95
N ALA A 716 16.38 -7.83 -21.62
CA ALA A 716 17.53 -8.13 -20.78
C ALA A 716 18.00 -9.59 -20.91
N ALA A 717 17.09 -10.56 -20.90
CA ALA A 717 17.41 -11.97 -21.09
C ALA A 717 18.01 -12.26 -22.47
N GLY A 718 17.52 -11.57 -23.51
CA GLY A 718 18.02 -11.74 -24.87
C GLY A 718 19.43 -11.23 -25.12
N ARG A 719 20.01 -10.40 -24.21
CA ARG A 719 21.41 -9.94 -24.32
C ARG A 719 22.42 -11.02 -23.95
N ALA A 720 22.11 -11.85 -22.96
CA ALA A 720 22.98 -12.93 -22.48
C ALA A 720 22.15 -14.18 -22.12
N PRO A 721 21.55 -14.88 -23.11
CA PRO A 721 20.55 -15.92 -22.85
C PRO A 721 21.11 -17.14 -22.09
N GLU A 722 22.37 -17.51 -22.31
CA GLU A 722 23.03 -18.62 -21.61
C GLU A 722 23.26 -18.29 -20.13
N LEU A 723 23.78 -17.10 -19.83
CA LEU A 723 23.97 -16.63 -18.45
C LEU A 723 22.64 -16.42 -17.74
N PHE A 724 21.64 -15.89 -18.44
CA PHE A 724 20.27 -15.77 -17.91
C PHE A 724 19.71 -17.13 -17.48
N ALA A 725 19.83 -18.16 -18.34
CA ALA A 725 19.38 -19.50 -18.03
C ALA A 725 20.15 -20.09 -16.83
N SER A 726 21.47 -19.97 -16.84
CA SER A 726 22.34 -20.43 -15.74
C SER A 726 22.00 -19.75 -14.41
N MET A 727 21.87 -18.42 -14.40
CA MET A 727 21.55 -17.65 -13.17
C MET A 727 20.15 -17.96 -12.64
N ARG A 728 19.17 -18.19 -13.52
CA ARG A 728 17.83 -18.60 -13.13
C ARG A 728 17.82 -19.93 -12.36
N GLU A 729 18.71 -20.85 -12.70
CA GLU A 729 18.78 -22.20 -12.11
C GLU A 729 19.72 -22.27 -10.91
N SER A 730 20.85 -21.56 -10.94
CA SER A 730 21.91 -21.68 -9.93
C SER A 730 21.86 -20.61 -8.85
N SER A 731 21.35 -19.40 -9.14
CA SER A 731 21.27 -18.29 -8.19
C SER A 731 19.91 -18.24 -7.52
N GLU A 732 19.88 -18.45 -6.21
CA GLU A 732 18.64 -18.32 -5.42
C GLU A 732 18.14 -16.87 -5.41
N ARG A 733 19.07 -15.90 -5.36
CA ARG A 733 18.74 -14.47 -5.42
C ARG A 733 18.09 -14.08 -6.73
N PHE A 734 18.69 -14.48 -7.87
CA PHE A 734 18.13 -14.20 -9.19
C PHE A 734 16.85 -15.01 -9.45
N GLY A 735 16.82 -16.27 -9.02
CA GLY A 735 15.66 -17.13 -9.10
C GLY A 735 14.44 -16.56 -8.39
N ARG A 736 14.60 -15.97 -7.18
CA ARG A 736 13.49 -15.25 -6.51
C ARG A 736 13.00 -14.05 -7.31
N ALA A 737 13.92 -13.24 -7.85
CA ALA A 737 13.53 -12.10 -8.69
C ALA A 737 12.76 -12.55 -9.94
N TYR A 738 13.20 -13.65 -10.58
CA TYR A 738 12.51 -14.24 -11.72
C TYR A 738 11.14 -14.85 -11.34
N ARG A 739 11.00 -15.53 -10.18
CA ARG A 739 9.70 -16.07 -9.71
C ARG A 739 8.66 -14.96 -9.49
N LEU A 740 9.05 -13.80 -8.95
CA LEU A 740 8.17 -12.62 -8.87
C LEU A 740 7.68 -12.20 -10.27
N ALA A 741 8.59 -12.10 -11.24
CA ALA A 741 8.24 -11.76 -12.61
C ALA A 741 7.38 -12.87 -13.26
N ALA A 742 7.69 -14.15 -13.03
CA ALA A 742 6.93 -15.29 -13.56
C ALA A 742 5.48 -15.29 -13.03
N HIS A 743 5.29 -14.96 -11.74
CA HIS A 743 3.96 -14.77 -11.17
C HIS A 743 3.19 -13.62 -11.86
N ALA A 744 3.85 -12.49 -12.09
CA ALA A 744 3.25 -11.37 -12.80
C ALA A 744 2.92 -11.75 -14.27
N MET A 745 3.76 -12.55 -14.92
CA MET A 745 3.51 -13.07 -16.26
C MET A 745 2.31 -14.02 -16.32
N ALA A 746 2.13 -14.87 -15.32
CA ALA A 746 0.97 -15.76 -15.21
C ALA A 746 -0.36 -15.00 -15.06
N ASN A 747 -0.32 -13.77 -14.60
CA ASN A 747 -1.46 -12.85 -14.49
C ASN A 747 -1.49 -11.78 -15.59
N SER A 748 -0.69 -11.95 -16.65
CA SER A 748 -0.60 -11.04 -17.81
C SER A 748 -0.82 -11.79 -19.11
N ASP A 749 -1.68 -11.22 -19.99
CA ASP A 749 -2.06 -11.83 -21.26
C ASP A 749 -2.13 -10.76 -22.36
N LEU A 750 -1.33 -10.93 -23.41
CA LEU A 750 -1.30 -9.98 -24.54
C LEU A 750 -2.60 -9.94 -25.33
N ASP A 751 -3.35 -11.06 -25.40
CA ASP A 751 -4.64 -11.06 -26.07
C ASP A 751 -5.71 -10.31 -25.28
N VAL A 752 -5.66 -10.39 -23.93
CA VAL A 752 -6.50 -9.57 -23.05
C VAL A 752 -6.18 -8.10 -23.24
N LEU A 753 -4.90 -7.72 -23.18
CA LEU A 753 -4.48 -6.33 -23.40
C LEU A 753 -4.92 -5.86 -24.78
N ARG A 754 -4.64 -6.63 -25.83
CA ARG A 754 -4.99 -6.30 -27.22
C ARG A 754 -6.50 -6.10 -27.39
N ALA A 755 -7.34 -6.88 -26.68
CA ALA A 755 -8.78 -6.72 -26.74
C ALA A 755 -9.23 -5.32 -26.21
N TYR A 756 -8.59 -4.78 -25.15
CA TYR A 756 -8.81 -3.41 -24.72
C TYR A 756 -8.33 -2.38 -25.74
N LEU A 757 -7.17 -2.60 -26.35
CA LEU A 757 -6.62 -1.68 -27.37
C LEU A 757 -7.47 -1.66 -28.65
N ASP A 758 -7.89 -2.84 -29.12
CA ASP A 758 -8.77 -2.98 -30.29
C ASP A 758 -10.16 -2.37 -30.05
N THR A 759 -10.61 -2.37 -28.79
CA THR A 759 -11.86 -1.68 -28.39
C THR A 759 -11.71 -0.16 -28.51
N LEU A 760 -10.52 0.41 -28.33
CA LEU A 760 -10.22 1.84 -28.51
C LEU A 760 -9.88 2.21 -29.96
N ASP A 761 -9.79 1.24 -30.88
CA ASP A 761 -9.49 1.48 -32.28
C ASP A 761 -10.76 1.75 -33.09
N ALA A 762 -10.92 2.98 -33.58
CA ALA A 762 -12.02 3.38 -34.45
C ALA A 762 -12.17 2.46 -35.67
N GLY A 763 -11.07 1.99 -36.25
CA GLY A 763 -11.05 1.05 -37.39
C GLY A 763 -11.80 -0.24 -37.12
N SER A 764 -11.68 -0.78 -35.92
CA SER A 764 -12.41 -1.99 -35.50
C SER A 764 -13.93 -1.79 -35.49
N TRP A 765 -14.40 -0.62 -35.11
CA TRP A 765 -15.83 -0.27 -35.10
C TRP A 765 -16.35 0.03 -36.51
N PHE A 766 -15.59 0.73 -37.37
CA PHE A 766 -15.92 0.90 -38.78
C PHE A 766 -16.03 -0.43 -39.53
N ASP A 767 -15.12 -1.39 -39.28
CA ASP A 767 -15.22 -2.73 -39.91
C ASP A 767 -16.47 -3.49 -39.43
N ARG A 768 -16.83 -3.40 -38.15
CA ARG A 768 -18.10 -3.95 -37.62
C ARG A 768 -19.33 -3.29 -38.27
N ALA A 769 -19.33 -1.95 -38.41
CA ALA A 769 -20.41 -1.19 -39.08
C ALA A 769 -20.57 -1.63 -40.55
N ARG A 770 -19.47 -1.81 -41.26
CA ARG A 770 -19.46 -2.28 -42.66
C ARG A 770 -20.04 -3.67 -42.83
N ARG A 771 -19.86 -4.56 -41.83
CA ARG A 771 -20.30 -5.96 -41.89
C ARG A 771 -21.70 -6.19 -41.34
N THR A 772 -22.31 -5.23 -40.65
CA THR A 772 -23.66 -5.44 -40.09
C THR A 772 -24.74 -5.22 -41.14
N GLU A 773 -25.74 -6.09 -41.14
CA GLU A 773 -26.92 -6.01 -42.01
C GLU A 773 -28.05 -5.20 -41.36
N ARG A 774 -27.96 -4.90 -40.05
CA ARG A 774 -28.98 -4.16 -39.30
C ARG A 774 -28.67 -2.67 -39.41
N GLU A 775 -29.55 -1.91 -40.07
CA GLU A 775 -29.35 -0.47 -40.36
C GLU A 775 -29.16 0.34 -39.07
N GLY A 776 -30.07 0.27 -38.11
CA GLY A 776 -29.90 0.99 -36.82
C GLY A 776 -28.61 0.62 -36.06
N ARG A 777 -28.20 -0.64 -36.11
CA ARG A 777 -26.95 -1.08 -35.50
C ARG A 777 -25.71 -0.52 -36.22
N ARG A 778 -25.82 -0.29 -37.54
CA ARG A 778 -24.75 0.35 -38.32
C ARG A 778 -24.51 1.76 -37.82
N ASP A 779 -25.55 2.55 -37.63
CA ASP A 779 -25.46 3.95 -37.18
C ASP A 779 -24.87 4.04 -35.76
N GLU A 780 -25.26 3.16 -34.84
CA GLU A 780 -24.67 3.07 -33.52
C GLU A 780 -23.15 2.82 -33.58
N LEU A 781 -22.73 1.83 -34.37
CA LEU A 781 -21.31 1.47 -34.54
C LEU A 781 -20.49 2.59 -35.19
N LEU A 782 -21.07 3.31 -36.16
CA LEU A 782 -20.45 4.48 -36.78
C LEU A 782 -20.29 5.61 -35.79
N ALA A 783 -21.30 5.91 -34.98
CA ALA A 783 -21.25 6.97 -33.98
C ALA A 783 -20.12 6.73 -32.94
N VAL A 784 -19.95 5.47 -32.48
CA VAL A 784 -18.82 5.08 -31.61
C VAL A 784 -17.49 5.24 -32.35
N ALA A 785 -17.39 4.77 -33.61
CA ALA A 785 -16.16 4.86 -34.41
C ALA A 785 -15.72 6.31 -34.62
N GLU A 786 -16.66 7.20 -34.98
CA GLU A 786 -16.38 8.63 -35.18
C GLU A 786 -15.93 9.31 -33.89
N ALA A 787 -16.55 8.97 -32.76
CA ALA A 787 -16.14 9.49 -31.45
C ALA A 787 -14.72 9.02 -31.07
N LEU A 788 -14.38 7.74 -31.28
CA LEU A 788 -13.02 7.20 -31.05
C LEU A 788 -11.99 7.80 -32.03
N ALA A 789 -12.38 8.05 -33.28
CA ALA A 789 -11.49 8.71 -34.26
C ALA A 789 -11.09 10.11 -33.80
N ARG A 790 -11.99 10.87 -33.14
CA ARG A 790 -11.67 12.18 -32.55
C ARG A 790 -10.69 12.09 -31.39
N LEU A 791 -10.67 10.97 -30.65
CA LEU A 791 -9.72 10.74 -29.55
C LEU A 791 -8.28 10.44 -30.04
N ASP A 792 -8.13 9.95 -31.27
CA ASP A 792 -6.85 9.67 -31.98
C ASP A 792 -5.82 8.86 -31.15
N LEU A 793 -6.26 7.81 -30.44
CA LEU A 793 -5.41 7.02 -29.56
C LEU A 793 -4.74 5.82 -30.26
N ALA A 794 -5.38 5.28 -31.31
CA ALA A 794 -5.00 4.01 -31.90
C ALA A 794 -3.53 3.91 -32.39
N PRO A 795 -2.93 4.92 -33.03
CA PRO A 795 -1.55 4.83 -33.52
C PRO A 795 -0.53 4.67 -32.38
N ALA A 796 -0.72 5.40 -31.28
CA ALA A 796 0.16 5.32 -30.10
C ALA A 796 0.01 3.97 -29.39
N LEU A 797 -1.22 3.49 -29.21
CA LEU A 797 -1.53 2.21 -28.58
C LEU A 797 -1.01 1.02 -29.38
N ARG A 798 -1.05 1.05 -30.70
CA ARG A 798 -0.47 0.00 -31.58
C ARG A 798 1.05 -0.10 -31.41
N ARG A 799 1.77 1.05 -31.38
CA ARG A 799 3.23 1.04 -31.15
C ARG A 799 3.57 0.48 -29.79
N LEU A 800 2.81 0.85 -28.75
CA LEU A 800 2.96 0.30 -27.40
C LEU A 800 2.77 -1.20 -27.36
N PHE A 801 1.73 -1.71 -28.02
CA PHE A 801 1.48 -3.15 -28.11
C PHE A 801 2.65 -3.90 -28.74
N TRP A 802 3.21 -3.40 -29.84
CA TRP A 802 4.37 -4.03 -30.49
C TRP A 802 5.59 -4.08 -29.56
N ARG A 803 5.80 -3.05 -28.75
CA ARG A 803 6.88 -3.05 -27.75
C ARG A 803 6.69 -4.19 -26.72
N PHE A 804 5.49 -4.32 -26.17
CA PHE A 804 5.19 -5.41 -25.24
C PHE A 804 5.29 -6.80 -25.91
N ALA A 805 4.79 -6.95 -27.10
CA ALA A 805 4.84 -8.21 -27.85
C ALA A 805 6.27 -8.61 -28.20
N SER A 806 7.13 -7.65 -28.58
CA SER A 806 8.54 -7.89 -28.86
C SER A 806 9.31 -8.34 -27.63
N ASP A 807 9.11 -7.66 -26.48
CA ASP A 807 9.74 -8.04 -25.22
C ASP A 807 9.29 -9.44 -24.77
N ARG A 808 7.99 -9.73 -24.89
CA ARG A 808 7.42 -11.04 -24.57
C ARG A 808 7.99 -12.17 -25.44
N LEU A 809 8.16 -11.91 -26.73
CA LEU A 809 8.74 -12.88 -27.66
C LEU A 809 10.17 -13.24 -27.27
N LYS A 810 11.02 -12.25 -26.99
CA LYS A 810 12.41 -12.49 -26.54
C LYS A 810 12.45 -13.26 -25.22
N LEU A 811 11.54 -12.96 -24.29
CA LEU A 811 11.45 -13.71 -23.05
C LEU A 811 11.04 -15.17 -23.28
N LYS A 812 10.09 -15.41 -24.19
CA LYS A 812 9.70 -16.78 -24.58
C LYS A 812 10.88 -17.55 -25.16
N GLU A 813 11.70 -16.91 -25.99
CA GLU A 813 12.91 -17.51 -26.55
C GLU A 813 13.96 -17.87 -25.48
N ALA A 814 14.14 -17.01 -24.47
CA ALA A 814 15.13 -17.20 -23.42
C ALA A 814 14.68 -18.09 -22.26
N ALA A 815 13.37 -18.10 -21.94
CA ALA A 815 12.83 -18.75 -20.73
C ALA A 815 11.78 -19.84 -21.00
N GLY A 816 11.34 -20.00 -22.25
CA GLY A 816 10.20 -20.85 -22.63
C GLY A 816 8.84 -20.13 -22.45
N GLU A 817 7.76 -20.81 -22.83
CA GLU A 817 6.40 -20.27 -22.71
C GLU A 817 6.00 -20.16 -21.24
N PRO A 818 5.69 -18.98 -20.73
CA PRO A 818 5.19 -18.83 -19.37
C PRO A 818 3.74 -19.36 -19.25
N PRO A 819 3.27 -19.63 -18.03
CA PRO A 819 1.90 -20.09 -17.79
C PRO A 819 0.87 -19.15 -18.43
N ALA A 820 -0.17 -19.72 -19.03
CA ALA A 820 -1.27 -18.94 -19.56
C ALA A 820 -2.11 -18.35 -18.43
N MET A 821 -2.66 -17.14 -18.64
CA MET A 821 -3.61 -16.53 -17.71
C MET A 821 -4.79 -17.48 -17.44
N PRO A 822 -5.22 -17.65 -16.17
CA PRO A 822 -6.34 -18.51 -15.80
C PRO A 822 -7.62 -18.18 -16.58
N VAL A 823 -8.36 -19.21 -17.00
CA VAL A 823 -9.59 -19.04 -17.80
C VAL A 823 -10.60 -18.15 -17.06
N ARG A 824 -10.72 -18.26 -15.73
CA ARG A 824 -11.60 -17.43 -14.91
C ARG A 824 -11.23 -15.93 -14.98
N LEU A 825 -9.94 -15.62 -14.95
CA LEU A 825 -9.48 -14.24 -15.10
C LEU A 825 -9.79 -13.69 -16.50
N VAL A 826 -9.58 -14.50 -17.56
CA VAL A 826 -9.98 -14.12 -18.93
C VAL A 826 -11.49 -13.94 -19.06
N ALA A 827 -12.29 -14.78 -18.40
CA ALA A 827 -13.75 -14.64 -18.38
C ALA A 827 -14.20 -13.31 -17.75
N LEU A 828 -13.56 -12.89 -16.64
CA LEU A 828 -13.82 -11.59 -16.02
C LEU A 828 -13.49 -10.43 -16.97
N HIS A 829 -12.37 -10.49 -17.69
CA HIS A 829 -12.03 -9.48 -18.71
C HIS A 829 -13.01 -9.48 -19.88
N THR A 830 -13.42 -10.64 -20.35
CA THR A 830 -14.43 -10.79 -21.43
C THR A 830 -15.77 -10.18 -21.04
N LEU A 831 -16.27 -10.47 -19.83
CA LEU A 831 -17.49 -9.87 -19.27
C LEU A 831 -17.39 -8.36 -19.19
N ARG A 832 -16.25 -7.83 -18.72
CA ARG A 832 -16.01 -6.39 -18.64
C ARG A 832 -16.07 -5.72 -20.01
N LEU A 833 -15.39 -6.29 -21.00
CA LEU A 833 -15.38 -5.75 -22.37
C LEU A 833 -16.77 -5.78 -22.99
N SER A 834 -17.59 -6.81 -22.72
CA SER A 834 -18.98 -6.88 -23.18
C SER A 834 -19.84 -5.78 -22.55
N LEU A 835 -19.69 -5.53 -21.24
CA LEU A 835 -20.38 -4.44 -20.55
C LEU A 835 -19.94 -3.06 -21.05
N LEU A 836 -18.64 -2.88 -21.33
CA LEU A 836 -18.06 -1.68 -21.90
C LEU A 836 -18.67 -1.38 -23.28
N HIS A 837 -18.70 -2.38 -24.17
CA HIS A 837 -19.36 -2.24 -25.48
C HIS A 837 -20.82 -1.84 -25.35
N ARG A 838 -21.54 -2.44 -24.39
CA ARG A 838 -22.96 -2.12 -24.15
C ARG A 838 -23.14 -0.68 -23.66
N ILE A 839 -22.31 -0.19 -22.76
CA ILE A 839 -22.34 1.22 -22.31
C ILE A 839 -22.15 2.15 -23.49
N TRP A 840 -21.14 1.91 -24.35
CA TRP A 840 -20.82 2.77 -25.48
C TRP A 840 -21.91 2.79 -26.53
N LEU A 841 -22.48 1.63 -26.86
CA LEU A 841 -23.60 1.52 -27.79
C LEU A 841 -24.87 2.19 -27.24
N SER A 842 -25.20 2.00 -25.95
CA SER A 842 -26.33 2.68 -25.32
C SER A 842 -26.17 4.20 -25.33
N ALA A 843 -24.94 4.72 -25.17
CA ALA A 843 -24.67 6.15 -25.19
C ALA A 843 -24.97 6.80 -26.54
N THR A 844 -24.95 6.05 -27.66
CA THR A 844 -25.29 6.57 -28.97
C THR A 844 -26.78 6.96 -29.08
N HIS A 845 -27.65 6.44 -28.22
CA HIS A 845 -29.07 6.78 -28.18
C HIS A 845 -29.39 8.03 -27.36
N ILE A 846 -28.38 8.71 -26.79
CA ILE A 846 -28.58 10.00 -26.13
C ILE A 846 -29.03 11.02 -27.20
N PRO A 847 -30.21 11.67 -27.06
CA PRO A 847 -30.69 12.64 -28.03
C PRO A 847 -29.80 13.89 -28.07
N ASP A 848 -29.92 14.63 -29.14
CA ASP A 848 -29.29 15.95 -29.24
C ASP A 848 -29.90 16.90 -28.20
N PHE A 849 -29.08 17.74 -27.62
CA PHE A 849 -29.46 18.74 -26.65
C PHE A 849 -28.67 20.04 -26.83
N ARG A 850 -29.20 21.13 -26.33
CA ARG A 850 -28.45 22.38 -26.30
C ARG A 850 -27.26 22.27 -25.34
N PRO A 851 -26.08 22.83 -25.68
CA PRO A 851 -24.93 22.76 -24.77
C PRO A 851 -25.30 23.17 -23.36
N HIS A 852 -24.98 22.30 -22.40
CA HIS A 852 -25.21 22.50 -20.97
C HIS A 852 -23.88 22.60 -20.25
N ALA A 853 -23.63 23.71 -19.51
CA ALA A 853 -22.35 23.98 -18.87
C ALA A 853 -21.12 23.82 -19.80
N GLY A 854 -21.27 24.19 -21.10
CA GLY A 854 -20.22 24.07 -22.11
C GLY A 854 -20.02 22.66 -22.69
N VAL A 855 -20.84 21.67 -22.29
CA VAL A 855 -20.77 20.30 -22.79
C VAL A 855 -21.80 20.08 -23.89
N THR A 856 -21.35 19.61 -25.04
CA THR A 856 -22.18 19.14 -26.15
C THR A 856 -22.42 17.64 -26.07
N ARG A 857 -23.30 17.10 -26.92
CA ARG A 857 -23.52 15.66 -27.04
C ARG A 857 -22.25 14.89 -27.36
N GLU A 858 -21.41 15.44 -28.29
CA GLU A 858 -20.15 14.84 -28.69
C GLU A 858 -19.16 14.77 -27.53
N LEU A 859 -19.01 15.85 -26.75
CA LEU A 859 -18.14 15.87 -25.56
C LEU A 859 -18.65 14.93 -24.46
N LEU A 860 -19.98 14.82 -24.30
CA LEU A 860 -20.57 13.87 -23.36
C LEU A 860 -20.30 12.42 -23.78
N LEU A 861 -20.44 12.12 -25.09
CA LEU A 861 -20.09 10.79 -25.62
C LEU A 861 -18.60 10.48 -25.41
N GLU A 862 -17.68 11.42 -25.68
CA GLU A 862 -16.24 11.25 -25.40
C GLU A 862 -15.95 10.98 -23.91
N ARG A 863 -16.67 11.63 -22.99
CA ARG A 863 -16.58 11.32 -21.55
C ARG A 863 -17.00 9.88 -21.23
N ILE A 864 -18.11 9.44 -21.85
CA ILE A 864 -18.61 8.07 -21.65
C ILE A 864 -17.63 7.05 -22.25
N LEU A 865 -17.02 7.32 -23.40
CA LEU A 865 -15.98 6.46 -23.97
C LEU A 865 -14.74 6.35 -23.06
N ARG A 866 -14.44 7.38 -22.28
CA ARG A 866 -13.39 7.36 -21.25
C ARG A 866 -13.87 6.80 -19.90
N LEU A 867 -15.10 6.27 -19.84
CA LEU A 867 -15.75 5.77 -18.61
C LEU A 867 -15.86 6.82 -17.47
N ASP A 868 -15.85 8.11 -17.77
CA ASP A 868 -16.22 9.14 -16.78
C ASP A 868 -17.74 9.11 -16.54
N MET A 869 -18.22 7.96 -16.11
CA MET A 869 -19.63 7.66 -15.95
C MET A 869 -20.27 8.45 -14.80
N ASN A 870 -19.55 8.69 -13.71
CA ASN A 870 -20.12 9.44 -12.59
C ASN A 870 -20.46 10.88 -13.01
N GLY A 871 -19.51 11.55 -13.69
CA GLY A 871 -19.74 12.89 -14.24
C GLY A 871 -20.81 12.89 -15.34
N ALA A 872 -20.75 11.91 -16.25
CA ALA A 872 -21.71 11.80 -17.35
C ALA A 872 -23.15 11.53 -16.84
N LEU A 873 -23.34 10.66 -15.85
CA LEU A 873 -24.66 10.34 -15.28
C LEU A 873 -25.27 11.53 -14.50
N VAL A 874 -24.45 12.30 -13.80
CA VAL A 874 -24.91 13.55 -13.16
C VAL A 874 -25.39 14.53 -14.23
N MET A 875 -24.59 14.77 -15.27
CA MET A 875 -24.95 15.67 -16.36
C MET A 875 -26.20 15.21 -17.11
N LEU A 876 -26.32 13.91 -17.39
CA LEU A 876 -27.54 13.35 -18.01
C LEU A 876 -28.78 13.56 -17.14
N GLY A 877 -28.67 13.46 -15.83
CA GLY A 877 -29.76 13.77 -14.90
C GLY A 877 -30.16 15.25 -14.89
N GLU A 878 -29.18 16.17 -15.09
CA GLU A 878 -29.42 17.62 -15.20
C GLU A 878 -30.04 18.00 -16.56
N ILE A 879 -29.54 17.40 -17.66
CA ILE A 879 -30.01 17.67 -19.01
C ILE A 879 -31.40 17.06 -19.27
N PHE A 880 -31.64 15.87 -18.75
CA PHE A 880 -32.86 15.08 -18.94
C PHE A 880 -33.48 14.69 -17.59
N PRO A 881 -34.00 15.65 -16.80
CA PRO A 881 -34.46 15.36 -15.45
C PRO A 881 -35.73 14.53 -15.47
N LEU A 882 -35.82 13.51 -14.61
CA LEU A 882 -37.03 12.73 -14.36
C LEU A 882 -38.09 13.57 -13.69
N ASN A 883 -37.72 14.43 -12.78
CA ASN A 883 -38.58 15.26 -11.98
C ASN A 883 -38.03 16.71 -11.93
N PRO A 884 -38.38 17.54 -12.93
CA PRO A 884 -37.83 18.89 -13.05
C PRO A 884 -38.06 19.76 -11.81
N ASP A 885 -39.17 19.59 -11.12
CA ASP A 885 -39.58 20.42 -9.97
C ASP A 885 -38.73 20.08 -8.74
N ALA A 886 -38.43 18.80 -8.53
CA ALA A 886 -37.54 18.33 -7.45
C ALA A 886 -36.07 18.79 -7.66
N ALA A 887 -35.62 18.88 -8.91
CA ALA A 887 -34.26 19.30 -9.26
C ALA A 887 -34.01 20.79 -8.95
N LEU A 888 -35.02 21.63 -9.02
CA LEU A 888 -34.91 23.07 -8.74
C LEU A 888 -35.15 23.43 -7.27
N GLY A 889 -35.82 22.58 -6.50
CA GLY A 889 -36.17 22.83 -5.09
C GLY A 889 -37.03 24.09 -4.89
N LEU A 890 -37.71 24.57 -5.93
CA LEU A 890 -38.48 25.79 -5.95
C LEU A 890 -39.97 25.46 -6.19
N ASP A 891 -40.82 26.06 -5.40
CA ASP A 891 -42.26 26.07 -5.62
C ASP A 891 -42.64 27.29 -6.50
N PHE A 892 -43.14 27.02 -7.69
CA PHE A 892 -43.58 28.06 -8.63
C PHE A 892 -45.06 28.46 -8.43
N GLY A 893 -45.73 27.95 -7.40
CA GLY A 893 -47.15 28.28 -7.06
C GLY A 893 -48.18 27.76 -8.03
N GLU A 894 -47.83 26.92 -8.98
CA GLU A 894 -48.70 26.25 -9.91
C GLU A 894 -48.86 24.77 -9.52
N PRO A 895 -50.09 24.23 -9.48
CA PRO A 895 -50.26 22.82 -9.24
C PRO A 895 -49.57 22.00 -10.35
N PRO A 896 -48.78 20.95 -10.02
CA PRO A 896 -48.17 20.11 -11.02
C PRO A 896 -49.23 19.50 -11.93
N GLY A 897 -49.06 19.72 -13.26
CA GLY A 897 -49.96 19.11 -14.25
C GLY A 897 -49.90 17.56 -14.17
N PRO A 898 -50.94 16.86 -14.67
CA PRO A 898 -50.91 15.41 -14.72
C PRO A 898 -49.75 14.94 -15.60
N ARG A 899 -48.67 14.51 -14.95
CA ARG A 899 -47.49 13.95 -15.62
C ARG A 899 -47.51 12.43 -15.46
N GLU A 900 -48.08 11.74 -16.43
CA GLU A 900 -47.81 10.33 -16.60
C GLU A 900 -46.35 10.18 -17.08
N GLY A 901 -45.49 9.79 -16.17
CA GLY A 901 -44.03 9.56 -16.42
C GLY A 901 -43.35 10.73 -17.11
N GLY A 902 -42.40 11.41 -16.47
CA GLY A 902 -41.72 12.61 -17.00
C GLY A 902 -41.29 12.48 -18.47
N ALA A 903 -41.14 13.59 -19.18
CA ALA A 903 -40.84 13.65 -20.62
C ALA A 903 -39.66 12.75 -21.05
N TYR A 904 -38.77 12.41 -20.11
CA TYR A 904 -37.59 11.59 -20.33
C TYR A 904 -37.60 10.21 -19.67
N ALA A 905 -38.78 9.72 -19.19
CA ALA A 905 -38.90 8.43 -18.52
C ALA A 905 -38.38 7.25 -19.39
N ALA A 906 -38.69 7.28 -20.69
CA ALA A 906 -38.21 6.29 -21.65
C ALA A 906 -36.68 6.33 -21.79
N LEU A 907 -36.08 7.53 -21.91
CA LEU A 907 -34.64 7.68 -21.99
C LEU A 907 -33.91 7.17 -20.72
N HIS A 908 -34.50 7.45 -19.55
CA HIS A 908 -33.96 6.91 -18.30
C HIS A 908 -34.03 5.39 -18.23
N ARG A 909 -35.22 4.82 -18.55
CA ARG A 909 -35.42 3.37 -18.50
C ARG A 909 -34.57 2.62 -19.52
N ASP A 910 -34.46 3.12 -20.75
CA ASP A 910 -33.91 2.37 -21.88
C ASP A 910 -32.42 2.68 -22.14
N VAL A 911 -31.89 3.80 -21.63
CA VAL A 911 -30.51 4.24 -21.89
C VAL A 911 -29.74 4.51 -20.59
N ILE A 912 -30.20 5.45 -19.75
CA ILE A 912 -29.41 5.93 -18.60
C ILE A 912 -29.27 4.85 -17.52
N GLU A 913 -30.37 4.21 -17.15
CA GLU A 913 -30.36 3.18 -16.10
C GLU A 913 -29.58 1.91 -16.51
N PRO A 914 -29.74 1.37 -17.74
CA PRO A 914 -28.89 0.29 -18.22
C PRO A 914 -27.39 0.63 -18.22
N MET A 915 -27.01 1.85 -18.62
CA MET A 915 -25.60 2.29 -18.55
C MET A 915 -25.10 2.31 -17.10
N ARG A 916 -25.91 2.82 -16.16
CA ARG A 916 -25.58 2.84 -14.72
C ARG A 916 -25.37 1.43 -14.18
N GLN A 917 -26.25 0.50 -14.50
CA GLN A 917 -26.17 -0.91 -14.07
C GLN A 917 -24.94 -1.60 -14.67
N CYS A 918 -24.67 -1.42 -15.97
CA CYS A 918 -23.49 -1.96 -16.63
C CYS A 918 -22.21 -1.43 -15.95
N PHE A 919 -22.17 -0.13 -15.63
CA PHE A 919 -21.00 0.46 -14.97
C PHE A 919 -20.82 -0.04 -13.52
N ALA A 920 -21.90 -0.26 -12.78
CA ALA A 920 -21.83 -0.88 -11.45
C ALA A 920 -21.24 -2.31 -11.53
N LEU A 921 -21.71 -3.13 -12.48
CA LEU A 921 -21.19 -4.48 -12.71
C LEU A 921 -19.73 -4.47 -13.16
N LEU A 922 -19.33 -3.52 -13.99
CA LEU A 922 -17.93 -3.34 -14.41
C LEU A 922 -17.03 -3.09 -13.19
N ARG A 923 -17.49 -2.33 -12.20
CA ARG A 923 -16.79 -2.11 -10.93
C ARG A 923 -16.73 -3.36 -10.04
N GLU A 924 -17.81 -4.16 -9.97
CA GLU A 924 -17.78 -5.47 -9.30
C GLU A 924 -16.73 -6.41 -9.90
N ILE A 925 -16.59 -6.42 -11.23
CA ILE A 925 -15.54 -7.18 -11.92
C ILE A 925 -14.15 -6.70 -11.49
N SER A 926 -13.96 -5.42 -11.21
CA SER A 926 -12.66 -4.89 -10.75
C SER A 926 -12.23 -5.51 -9.41
N GLY A 927 -13.17 -5.65 -8.49
CA GLY A 927 -12.94 -6.36 -7.23
C GLY A 927 -12.68 -7.87 -7.42
N ALA A 928 -13.46 -8.51 -8.29
CA ALA A 928 -13.27 -9.94 -8.60
C ALA A 928 -11.88 -10.22 -9.21
N ILE A 929 -11.39 -9.38 -10.13
CA ILE A 929 -10.03 -9.46 -10.72
C ILE A 929 -8.98 -9.29 -9.62
N GLN A 930 -9.16 -8.35 -8.69
CA GLN A 930 -8.24 -8.19 -7.57
C GLN A 930 -8.13 -9.46 -6.71
N HIS A 931 -9.27 -10.12 -6.43
CA HIS A 931 -9.25 -11.38 -5.67
C HIS A 931 -8.60 -12.52 -6.44
N GLU A 932 -8.80 -12.59 -7.76
CA GLU A 932 -8.18 -13.59 -8.62
C GLU A 932 -6.66 -13.46 -8.63
N ILE A 933 -6.13 -12.24 -8.78
CA ILE A 933 -4.69 -11.96 -8.79
C ILE A 933 -4.09 -12.10 -7.38
N GLY A 934 -4.83 -11.72 -6.33
CA GLY A 934 -4.45 -11.96 -4.93
C GLY A 934 -4.29 -10.71 -4.07
N ALA A 935 -3.95 -9.55 -4.64
CA ALA A 935 -3.81 -8.30 -3.91
C ALA A 935 -4.04 -7.07 -4.81
N PHE A 936 -4.29 -5.92 -4.20
CA PHE A 936 -4.53 -4.65 -4.90
C PHE A 936 -3.22 -4.00 -5.37
N GLY A 937 -3.17 -3.61 -6.65
CA GLY A 937 -2.06 -2.85 -7.25
C GLY A 937 -0.80 -3.67 -7.58
#